data_3c810bd65836f7d91bed4078feec0d99
#
_entry.id   3c810bd65836f7d91bed4078feec0d99
#
_cell.length_a   1.000
_cell.length_b   1.000
_cell.length_c   1.000
_cell.angle_alpha   90.00
_cell.angle_beta   90.00
_cell.angle_gamma   90.00
#
_symmetry.space_group_name_H-M   'P 1'
#
loop_
_entity.id
_entity.type
_entity.pdbx_description
1 polymer ?
#
loop_
_entity_poly.entity_id
_entity_poly.type
_entity_poly.pdbx_seq_one_letter_code
_entity_poly.pdbx_strand_id
1 'polypeptide(L)'
;MPPRPSSGELWGMHLMPPSILVDCLLPNGMILTLECLREATLITVKHELFKEARKYPLYHLLQEESSYIFVSVTQEAEREEFYDETRRLCDLRLFQAFLKVIEPVGNREEKILNREIGFAIGMPICEFELVKDSEVQDFRRNILNVCKEAVDLRDSNGPHSRALYVYPPNVESSAELPRHIYNKLDKGNVNLGIYVRTGIYHGGEQLCDNVNTQRVPCSNPRWNEWLNYDMYIPDIPRAARLCLSICSVKGRKGAKEEHCPLAWGNINLFDYTHTLVAGKMALNLWPVPHGLEDLLNPIGVTGSNPNKVNRNPLLARDNPVTDSDNDQLRQVCNRDPLSEITEQEKDFLWRHRYSILPKILLAVKWNSRDEVAQMYCLLKDWPAIKPEQAMELLDCNFPDPMIREFAVKCLEKYLTDDKLSQYLIQLVQVLKYEQYLDNPLARFLLKKALTNQRIGHFFFWHLKSEMHNKTVSQRFGLLLESYCRACGMYLKHLSRQVEAMEKLINLTDLLKQEKKDEAQKVQMKFLVEQMRRPDYMDALQNFTSPLNPLCTILHHGIDQRAAKQLIFSSLSSTSLSPFASADLRQDMLTLQIIRIMENIWQNQGLDLRMLPYGCLSIGDCVGLIEVVRNSHTIMQIQCKGGLKGALQFNSHTLHQWLKDKNKGEMYDQAIDLFTRSCAGYCVATFILGIGDRHNSNIMVKDDGQLFHIDFGHFLDHKKKKFGYKRERVPFVLTQDFLIVISKGTQECTKTREFERFQEMCYKAYLAIRQHANLFINLFSMMLGSGMPELQSFDDIAYIRKTLALDKSEQEALDYFMKQMNDAHHGGWTTKMDWIFHTIRQHAMN
;
A
#
# COMPACT_ATOMS: atom_id res chain seq x y z
N MET A 1 -34.51 -8.53 26.71
CA MET A 1 -33.70 -7.53 25.99
C MET A 1 -33.47 -6.37 26.96
N PRO A 2 -32.26 -5.91 27.18
CA PRO A 2 -32.09 -4.68 27.92
C PRO A 2 -32.80 -3.56 27.17
N PRO A 3 -33.37 -2.57 27.88
CA PRO A 3 -34.02 -1.46 27.23
C PRO A 3 -33.05 -0.77 26.30
N ARG A 4 -33.47 -0.48 25.08
CA ARG A 4 -32.67 0.34 24.15
C ARG A 4 -32.43 1.68 24.84
N PRO A 5 -31.18 2.16 24.85
CA PRO A 5 -30.93 3.53 25.33
C PRO A 5 -31.81 4.45 24.52
N SER A 6 -32.37 5.45 25.19
CA SER A 6 -33.15 6.48 24.55
C SER A 6 -32.36 7.07 23.40
N SER A 7 -32.95 7.07 22.22
CA SER A 7 -32.36 7.52 20.98
C SER A 7 -31.63 8.84 21.14
N GLY A 8 -30.36 8.93 20.94
CA GLY A 8 -29.54 10.11 20.99
C GLY A 8 -28.33 10.06 21.92
N GLU A 9 -28.26 9.09 22.81
CA GLU A 9 -27.12 8.90 23.72
C GLU A 9 -26.10 7.88 23.22
N LEU A 10 -26.04 7.69 21.90
CA LEU A 10 -24.96 6.96 21.31
C LEU A 10 -23.66 7.75 21.49
N TRP A 11 -22.66 7.11 22.07
CA TRP A 11 -21.30 7.63 22.17
C TRP A 11 -20.63 7.68 20.79
N GLY A 12 -21.33 8.29 19.82
CA GLY A 12 -20.78 8.66 18.54
C GLY A 12 -20.02 9.97 18.69
N MET A 13 -18.81 10.05 18.17
CA MET A 13 -17.89 11.18 18.33
C MET A 13 -18.52 12.55 18.02
N HIS A 14 -19.64 12.58 17.36
CA HIS A 14 -20.26 13.81 16.86
C HIS A 14 -21.54 14.24 17.58
N LEU A 15 -22.12 13.35 18.37
CA LEU A 15 -23.45 13.54 18.97
C LEU A 15 -23.43 13.58 20.50
N MET A 16 -22.25 13.42 21.12
CA MET A 16 -22.16 13.43 22.58
C MET A 16 -22.44 14.84 23.15
N PRO A 17 -23.43 15.01 24.05
CA PRO A 17 -23.69 16.28 24.69
C PRO A 17 -22.47 16.75 25.52
N PRO A 18 -22.34 18.04 25.84
CA PRO A 18 -21.21 18.56 26.63
C PRO A 18 -21.09 17.92 28.01
N SER A 19 -22.21 17.50 28.60
CA SER A 19 -22.34 16.82 29.91
C SER A 19 -23.15 15.55 29.72
N ILE A 20 -22.71 14.48 30.36
CA ILE A 20 -23.29 13.12 30.29
C ILE A 20 -23.46 12.56 31.69
N LEU A 21 -24.53 11.79 31.89
CA LEU A 21 -24.73 11.00 33.11
C LEU A 21 -24.07 9.66 32.93
N VAL A 22 -23.13 9.32 33.81
CA VAL A 22 -22.37 8.06 33.77
C VAL A 22 -22.70 7.25 35.04
N ASP A 23 -23.20 6.03 34.82
CA ASP A 23 -23.46 5.11 35.91
C ASP A 23 -22.18 4.32 36.24
N CYS A 24 -21.76 4.38 37.50
CA CYS A 24 -20.53 3.71 37.94
C CYS A 24 -20.86 2.63 38.96
N LEU A 25 -20.52 1.36 38.67
CA LEU A 25 -20.65 0.24 39.60
C LEU A 25 -19.36 0.04 40.36
N LEU A 26 -19.38 0.24 41.66
CA LEU A 26 -18.25 0.04 42.56
C LEU A 26 -18.15 -1.44 43.04
N PRO A 27 -16.93 -1.90 43.47
CA PRO A 27 -16.70 -3.27 43.94
C PRO A 27 -17.55 -3.67 45.16
N ASN A 28 -17.96 -2.74 45.98
CA ASN A 28 -18.85 -2.94 47.12
C ASN A 28 -20.34 -3.06 46.74
N GLY A 29 -20.67 -3.09 45.44
CA GLY A 29 -22.04 -3.21 44.94
C GLY A 29 -22.82 -1.91 44.82
N MET A 30 -22.27 -0.75 45.19
CA MET A 30 -22.92 0.54 44.99
C MET A 30 -22.92 0.94 43.51
N ILE A 31 -24.00 1.47 43.03
CA ILE A 31 -24.10 2.14 41.73
C ILE A 31 -24.35 3.64 42.02
N LEU A 32 -23.43 4.46 41.48
CA LEU A 32 -23.52 5.90 41.62
C LEU A 32 -23.57 6.54 40.22
N THR A 33 -24.48 7.47 40.04
CA THR A 33 -24.60 8.23 38.79
C THR A 33 -23.88 9.56 38.94
N LEU A 34 -22.92 9.83 38.07
CA LEU A 34 -22.18 11.10 38.04
C LEU A 34 -22.52 11.88 36.79
N GLU A 35 -22.66 13.16 36.92
CA GLU A 35 -22.70 14.07 35.79
C GLU A 35 -21.27 14.49 35.45
N CYS A 36 -20.80 14.08 34.28
CA CYS A 36 -19.44 14.30 33.84
C CYS A 36 -19.40 15.11 32.54
N LEU A 37 -18.42 15.98 32.42
CA LEU A 37 -18.12 16.59 31.13
C LEU A 37 -17.60 15.51 30.16
N ARG A 38 -17.99 15.56 28.91
CA ARG A 38 -17.51 14.58 27.86
C ARG A 38 -16.00 14.57 27.72
N GLU A 39 -15.33 15.70 27.97
CA GLU A 39 -13.87 15.83 27.94
C GLU A 39 -13.18 15.44 29.26
N ALA A 40 -13.93 15.05 30.28
CA ALA A 40 -13.36 14.65 31.57
C ALA A 40 -12.49 13.40 31.38
N THR A 41 -11.30 13.41 31.99
CA THR A 41 -10.41 12.26 32.01
C THR A 41 -10.89 11.19 33.00
N LEU A 42 -10.55 9.93 32.79
CA LEU A 42 -10.92 8.84 33.68
C LEU A 42 -10.40 9.05 35.11
N ILE A 43 -9.22 9.66 35.27
CA ILE A 43 -8.71 9.99 36.61
C ILE A 43 -9.63 11.00 37.31
N THR A 44 -10.14 11.99 36.58
CA THR A 44 -11.08 12.99 37.14
C THR A 44 -12.39 12.34 37.51
N VAL A 45 -12.93 11.49 36.62
CA VAL A 45 -14.20 10.75 36.89
C VAL A 45 -14.03 9.83 38.09
N LYS A 46 -12.88 9.12 38.21
CA LYS A 46 -12.61 8.24 39.34
C LYS A 46 -12.51 9.03 40.65
N HIS A 47 -11.81 10.15 40.63
CA HIS A 47 -11.73 11.03 41.82
C HIS A 47 -13.10 11.52 42.27
N GLU A 48 -13.92 12.04 41.37
CA GLU A 48 -15.29 12.50 41.72
C GLU A 48 -16.16 11.32 42.16
N LEU A 49 -16.01 10.13 41.57
CA LEU A 49 -16.73 8.93 41.99
C LEU A 49 -16.41 8.55 43.45
N PHE A 50 -15.13 8.51 43.81
CA PHE A 50 -14.71 8.14 45.16
C PHE A 50 -15.08 9.25 46.18
N LYS A 51 -15.03 10.49 45.78
CA LYS A 51 -15.53 11.63 46.58
C LYS A 51 -17.03 11.52 46.86
N GLU A 52 -17.83 11.17 45.87
CA GLU A 52 -19.27 10.92 46.04
C GLU A 52 -19.51 9.69 46.91
N ALA A 53 -18.79 8.59 46.69
CA ALA A 53 -18.89 7.33 47.40
C ALA A 53 -18.66 7.48 48.93
N ARG A 54 -17.81 8.43 49.35
CA ARG A 54 -17.54 8.74 50.78
C ARG A 54 -18.78 9.14 51.55
N LYS A 55 -19.82 9.60 50.89
CA LYS A 55 -21.11 10.00 51.53
C LYS A 55 -21.96 8.81 51.94
N TYR A 56 -21.61 7.61 51.52
CA TYR A 56 -22.44 6.39 51.73
C TYR A 56 -21.81 5.43 52.73
N PRO A 57 -22.57 4.68 53.51
CA PRO A 57 -22.07 3.82 54.58
C PRO A 57 -21.14 2.69 54.11
N LEU A 58 -21.33 2.19 52.90
CA LEU A 58 -20.53 1.08 52.38
C LEU A 58 -19.14 1.52 51.84
N TYR A 59 -18.78 2.79 51.94
CA TYR A 59 -17.49 3.30 51.51
C TYR A 59 -16.31 2.64 52.24
N HIS A 60 -16.48 2.25 53.51
CA HIS A 60 -15.44 1.58 54.30
C HIS A 60 -15.00 0.22 53.74
N LEU A 61 -15.76 -0.38 52.83
CA LEU A 61 -15.42 -1.63 52.14
C LEU A 61 -14.51 -1.42 50.90
N LEU A 62 -14.26 -0.18 50.52
CA LEU A 62 -13.41 0.16 49.39
C LEU A 62 -11.96 0.37 49.86
N GLN A 63 -11.04 -0.01 49.01
CA GLN A 63 -9.62 0.33 49.11
C GLN A 63 -9.39 1.77 48.62
N GLU A 64 -8.12 2.20 48.58
CA GLU A 64 -7.76 3.50 47.98
C GLU A 64 -8.10 3.55 46.50
N GLU A 65 -8.47 4.73 45.99
CA GLU A 65 -8.85 4.90 44.59
C GLU A 65 -7.77 4.48 43.57
N SER A 66 -6.50 4.59 43.97
CA SER A 66 -5.36 4.14 43.17
C SER A 66 -5.30 2.64 42.91
N SER A 67 -6.01 1.84 43.75
CA SER A 67 -6.09 0.37 43.64
C SER A 67 -7.03 -0.10 42.54
N TYR A 68 -7.79 0.80 41.94
CA TYR A 68 -8.86 0.45 41.01
C TYR A 68 -8.64 1.05 39.62
N ILE A 69 -9.26 0.38 38.63
CA ILE A 69 -9.41 0.88 37.26
C ILE A 69 -10.86 0.75 36.82
N PHE A 70 -11.22 1.46 35.75
CA PHE A 70 -12.51 1.27 35.08
C PHE A 70 -12.46 0.17 34.03
N VAL A 71 -13.58 -0.50 33.85
CA VAL A 71 -13.86 -1.42 32.75
C VAL A 71 -15.25 -1.14 32.19
N SER A 72 -15.42 -1.29 30.90
CA SER A 72 -16.73 -1.18 30.26
C SER A 72 -16.78 -1.98 28.95
N VAL A 73 -17.91 -1.93 28.27
CA VAL A 73 -18.10 -2.52 26.94
C VAL A 73 -18.12 -1.41 25.92
N THR A 74 -17.33 -1.56 24.86
CA THR A 74 -17.23 -0.60 23.76
C THR A 74 -18.33 -0.82 22.72
N GLN A 75 -18.45 0.09 21.75
CA GLN A 75 -19.41 -0.03 20.64
C GLN A 75 -19.14 -1.21 19.73
N GLU A 76 -17.92 -1.72 19.73
CA GLU A 76 -17.50 -2.94 19.06
C GLU A 76 -17.93 -4.23 19.82
N ALA A 77 -18.67 -4.07 20.91
CA ALA A 77 -19.10 -5.13 21.81
C ALA A 77 -17.94 -5.83 22.54
N GLU A 78 -16.82 -5.18 22.69
CA GLU A 78 -15.66 -5.67 23.40
C GLU A 78 -15.59 -5.15 24.82
N ARG A 79 -15.17 -6.02 25.76
CA ARG A 79 -14.87 -5.63 27.13
C ARG A 79 -13.49 -5.03 27.20
N GLU A 80 -13.38 -3.75 27.52
CA GLU A 80 -12.11 -3.01 27.63
C GLU A 80 -11.83 -2.59 29.08
N GLU A 81 -10.62 -2.86 29.54
CA GLU A 81 -10.06 -2.39 30.82
C GLU A 81 -9.23 -1.11 30.57
N PHE A 82 -9.58 -0.01 31.27
CA PHE A 82 -8.97 1.29 31.04
C PHE A 82 -7.80 1.53 31.99
N TYR A 83 -6.60 1.17 31.57
CA TYR A 83 -5.36 1.37 32.34
C TYR A 83 -4.79 2.77 32.19
N ASP A 84 -4.99 3.41 31.04
CA ASP A 84 -4.63 4.79 30.80
C ASP A 84 -5.75 5.73 31.25
N GLU A 85 -5.60 6.24 32.44
CA GLU A 85 -6.58 7.11 33.08
C GLU A 85 -6.55 8.56 32.58
N THR A 86 -5.63 8.91 31.71
CA THR A 86 -5.59 10.22 31.04
C THR A 86 -6.59 10.32 29.88
N ARG A 87 -7.16 9.18 29.47
CA ARG A 87 -8.19 9.15 28.43
C ARG A 87 -9.45 9.88 28.85
N ARG A 88 -10.08 10.51 27.89
CA ARG A 88 -11.32 11.23 28.08
C ARG A 88 -12.52 10.34 27.82
N LEU A 89 -13.63 10.62 28.47
CA LEU A 89 -14.90 9.90 28.27
C LEU A 89 -15.29 9.84 26.80
N CYS A 90 -15.16 10.93 26.05
CA CYS A 90 -15.52 10.97 24.63
C CYS A 90 -14.70 10.05 23.74
N ASP A 91 -13.50 9.65 24.17
CA ASP A 91 -12.58 8.81 23.40
C ASP A 91 -12.76 7.30 23.69
N LEU A 92 -13.59 6.94 24.67
CA LEU A 92 -13.76 5.54 25.09
C LEU A 92 -14.67 4.72 24.18
N ARG A 93 -15.50 5.35 23.36
CA ARG A 93 -16.50 4.68 22.50
C ARG A 93 -17.35 3.66 23.23
N LEU A 94 -17.85 4.01 24.41
CA LEU A 94 -18.66 3.12 25.22
C LEU A 94 -19.97 2.76 24.53
N PHE A 95 -20.41 1.51 24.70
CA PHE A 95 -21.72 1.06 24.25
C PHE A 95 -22.86 1.73 25.02
N GLN A 96 -22.65 1.93 26.32
CA GLN A 96 -23.53 2.69 27.22
C GLN A 96 -22.67 3.55 28.15
N ALA A 97 -23.25 4.61 28.69
CA ALA A 97 -22.61 5.47 29.70
C ALA A 97 -22.53 4.76 31.07
N PHE A 98 -21.85 3.61 31.08
CA PHE A 98 -21.68 2.75 32.23
C PHE A 98 -20.23 2.34 32.41
N LEU A 99 -19.70 2.58 33.63
CA LEU A 99 -18.34 2.19 34.00
C LEU A 99 -18.40 1.25 35.22
N LYS A 100 -17.68 0.16 35.18
CA LYS A 100 -17.49 -0.73 36.33
C LYS A 100 -16.10 -0.52 36.89
N VAL A 101 -15.99 -0.41 38.20
CA VAL A 101 -14.70 -0.32 38.93
C VAL A 101 -14.24 -1.71 39.31
N ILE A 102 -13.01 -2.06 38.96
CA ILE A 102 -12.41 -3.36 39.29
C ILE A 102 -10.98 -3.20 39.83
N GLU A 103 -10.50 -4.19 40.57
CA GLU A 103 -9.07 -4.33 40.86
C GLU A 103 -8.37 -4.90 39.62
N PRO A 104 -7.28 -4.27 39.13
CA PRO A 104 -6.57 -4.79 37.97
C PRO A 104 -5.83 -6.08 38.31
N VAL A 105 -5.91 -7.06 37.41
CA VAL A 105 -5.18 -8.35 37.54
C VAL A 105 -4.02 -8.35 36.53
N GLY A 106 -2.79 -8.66 37.00
CA GLY A 106 -1.61 -8.78 36.16
C GLY A 106 -0.72 -7.51 36.11
N ASN A 107 0.24 -7.49 35.18
CA ASN A 107 1.20 -6.40 35.05
C ASN A 107 0.53 -5.17 34.39
N ARG A 108 0.39 -4.09 35.16
CA ARG A 108 -0.23 -2.85 34.70
C ARG A 108 0.52 -2.21 33.53
N GLU A 109 1.86 -2.22 33.58
CA GLU A 109 2.68 -1.60 32.52
C GLU A 109 2.53 -2.34 31.18
N GLU A 110 2.49 -3.67 31.23
CA GLU A 110 2.26 -4.48 30.03
C GLU A 110 0.87 -4.22 29.44
N LYS A 111 -0.15 -4.11 30.27
CA LYS A 111 -1.50 -3.84 29.80
C LYS A 111 -1.67 -2.44 29.19
N ILE A 112 -1.01 -1.42 29.78
CA ILE A 112 -0.94 -0.08 29.19
C ILE A 112 -0.23 -0.12 27.83
N LEU A 113 0.89 -0.83 27.74
CA LEU A 113 1.63 -1.00 26.50
C LEU A 113 0.80 -1.74 25.42
N ASN A 114 0.17 -2.84 25.78
CA ASN A 114 -0.69 -3.61 24.86
C ASN A 114 -1.85 -2.76 24.32
N ARG A 115 -2.42 -1.93 25.17
CA ARG A 115 -3.47 -1.02 24.74
C ARG A 115 -2.96 0.06 23.81
N GLU A 116 -1.84 0.69 24.12
CA GLU A 116 -1.22 1.70 23.28
C GLU A 116 -0.83 1.13 21.91
N ILE A 117 -0.27 -0.07 21.89
CA ILE A 117 0.04 -0.79 20.64
C ILE A 117 -1.25 -1.09 19.87
N GLY A 118 -2.27 -1.63 20.52
CA GLY A 118 -3.55 -1.97 19.90
C GLY A 118 -4.22 -0.74 19.27
N PHE A 119 -4.18 0.39 19.94
CA PHE A 119 -4.66 1.66 19.39
C PHE A 119 -3.83 2.09 18.17
N ALA A 120 -2.49 2.06 18.27
CA ALA A 120 -1.62 2.48 17.17
C ALA A 120 -1.79 1.62 15.92
N ILE A 121 -1.92 0.30 16.07
CA ILE A 121 -2.03 -0.63 14.94
C ILE A 121 -3.47 -0.81 14.43
N GLY A 122 -4.48 -0.43 15.21
CA GLY A 122 -5.89 -0.57 14.86
C GLY A 122 -6.46 -1.96 15.10
N MET A 123 -5.84 -2.75 15.99
CA MET A 123 -6.27 -4.11 16.35
C MET A 123 -5.91 -4.41 17.80
N PRO A 124 -6.86 -4.88 18.65
CA PRO A 124 -6.54 -5.25 20.03
C PRO A 124 -5.52 -6.38 20.09
N ILE A 125 -4.53 -6.26 20.98
CA ILE A 125 -3.48 -7.29 21.13
C ILE A 125 -4.05 -8.63 21.61
N CYS A 126 -5.15 -8.61 22.35
CA CYS A 126 -5.84 -9.83 22.79
C CYS A 126 -6.28 -10.73 21.60
N GLU A 127 -6.54 -10.17 20.42
CA GLU A 127 -6.84 -10.98 19.24
C GLU A 127 -5.69 -11.93 18.87
N PHE A 128 -4.44 -11.49 18.99
CA PHE A 128 -3.28 -12.36 18.78
C PHE A 128 -3.08 -13.38 19.91
N GLU A 129 -3.42 -12.99 21.14
CA GLU A 129 -3.33 -13.89 22.31
C GLU A 129 -4.35 -15.02 22.24
N LEU A 130 -5.54 -14.75 21.66
CA LEU A 130 -6.62 -15.71 21.51
C LEU A 130 -6.43 -16.70 20.35
N VAL A 131 -5.53 -16.45 19.43
CA VAL A 131 -5.28 -17.33 18.29
C VAL A 131 -4.60 -18.62 18.73
N LYS A 132 -5.25 -19.75 18.49
CA LYS A 132 -4.73 -21.10 18.82
C LYS A 132 -3.70 -21.62 17.80
N ASP A 133 -3.30 -20.84 16.84
CA ASP A 133 -2.32 -21.22 15.84
C ASP A 133 -0.91 -21.21 16.44
N SER A 134 -0.25 -22.37 16.44
CA SER A 134 1.09 -22.53 16.97
C SER A 134 2.13 -21.65 16.23
N GLU A 135 1.96 -21.47 14.94
CA GLU A 135 2.84 -20.60 14.14
C GLU A 135 2.79 -19.15 14.65
N VAL A 136 1.59 -18.63 14.94
CA VAL A 136 1.41 -17.26 15.46
C VAL A 136 2.10 -17.12 16.82
N GLN A 137 1.90 -18.05 17.72
CA GLN A 137 2.49 -17.96 19.06
C GLN A 137 4.00 -18.18 19.04
N ASP A 138 4.51 -19.05 18.21
CA ASP A 138 5.94 -19.26 18.03
C ASP A 138 6.61 -18.03 17.39
N PHE A 139 5.97 -17.43 16.40
CA PHE A 139 6.42 -16.16 15.81
C PHE A 139 6.53 -15.05 16.88
N ARG A 140 5.47 -14.84 17.67
CA ARG A 140 5.44 -13.81 18.72
C ARG A 140 6.56 -13.99 19.75
N ARG A 141 6.91 -15.21 20.08
CA ARG A 141 8.04 -15.52 21.00
C ARG A 141 9.41 -15.32 20.34
N ASN A 142 9.59 -15.89 19.16
CA ASN A 142 10.90 -15.99 18.51
C ASN A 142 11.36 -14.64 17.94
N ILE A 143 10.45 -13.81 17.44
CA ILE A 143 10.77 -12.50 16.88
C ILE A 143 11.34 -11.54 17.92
N LEU A 144 11.08 -11.75 19.20
CA LEU A 144 11.62 -10.93 20.28
C LEU A 144 13.14 -10.94 20.33
N ASN A 145 13.78 -12.04 19.91
CA ASN A 145 15.25 -12.11 19.86
C ASN A 145 15.81 -11.14 18.82
N VAL A 146 15.16 -11.06 17.66
CA VAL A 146 15.53 -10.08 16.60
C VAL A 146 15.34 -8.66 17.10
N CYS A 147 14.24 -8.40 17.82
CA CYS A 147 14.00 -7.09 18.42
C CYS A 147 15.07 -6.72 19.46
N LYS A 148 15.46 -7.66 20.32
CA LYS A 148 16.51 -7.44 21.31
C LYS A 148 17.86 -7.12 20.67
N GLU A 149 18.28 -7.92 19.67
CA GLU A 149 19.51 -7.69 18.93
C GLU A 149 19.52 -6.31 18.27
N ALA A 150 18.42 -5.90 17.66
CA ALA A 150 18.29 -4.60 17.02
C ALA A 150 18.33 -3.45 18.03
N VAL A 151 17.69 -3.61 19.19
CA VAL A 151 17.72 -2.64 20.29
C VAL A 151 19.13 -2.52 20.85
N ASP A 152 19.83 -3.62 21.12
CA ASP A 152 21.20 -3.63 21.62
C ASP A 152 22.16 -2.91 20.65
N LEU A 153 22.03 -3.14 19.35
CA LEU A 153 22.78 -2.45 18.30
C LEU A 153 22.53 -0.93 18.29
N ARG A 154 21.28 -0.53 18.46
CA ARG A 154 20.88 0.88 18.54
C ARG A 154 21.44 1.54 19.81
N ASP A 155 21.41 0.82 20.91
CA ASP A 155 21.75 1.31 22.26
C ASP A 155 23.25 1.51 22.46
N SER A 156 24.08 0.78 21.73
CA SER A 156 25.53 1.00 21.72
C SER A 156 25.94 2.38 21.18
N ASN A 157 25.01 3.09 20.52
CA ASN A 157 25.25 4.34 19.79
C ASN A 157 24.71 5.62 20.46
N GLY A 158 24.11 5.58 21.66
CA GLY A 158 23.64 6.81 22.32
C GLY A 158 22.77 6.67 23.57
N PRO A 159 22.59 7.76 24.35
CA PRO A 159 21.92 7.74 25.66
C PRO A 159 20.38 7.65 25.61
N HIS A 160 19.76 7.71 24.43
CA HIS A 160 18.30 7.68 24.28
C HIS A 160 17.66 6.29 24.32
N SER A 161 18.47 5.29 24.47
CA SER A 161 18.12 3.90 24.26
C SER A 161 17.67 3.15 25.53
N ARG A 162 17.82 3.72 26.70
CA ARG A 162 17.65 3.03 27.99
C ARG A 162 16.22 2.70 28.43
N ALA A 163 15.22 2.93 27.60
CA ALA A 163 13.81 2.82 28.01
C ALA A 163 13.06 1.63 27.41
N LEU A 164 13.72 0.52 27.07
CA LEU A 164 13.07 -0.54 26.33
C LEU A 164 13.14 -1.90 26.99
N TYR A 165 12.06 -2.20 27.71
CA TYR A 165 11.69 -3.58 27.99
C TYR A 165 10.92 -4.13 26.80
N VAL A 166 11.42 -5.21 26.20
CA VAL A 166 10.63 -6.02 25.28
C VAL A 166 9.80 -6.95 26.16
N TYR A 167 8.53 -6.61 26.36
CA TYR A 167 7.61 -7.46 27.11
C TYR A 167 7.22 -8.68 26.27
N PRO A 168 7.47 -9.91 26.75
CA PRO A 168 7.01 -11.10 26.05
C PRO A 168 5.49 -11.10 26.01
N PRO A 169 4.89 -11.54 24.88
CA PRO A 169 3.46 -11.70 24.79
C PRO A 169 2.96 -12.78 25.75
N ASN A 170 1.79 -12.55 26.32
CA ASN A 170 1.11 -13.58 27.12
C ASN A 170 0.57 -14.68 26.21
N VAL A 171 0.95 -15.93 26.48
CA VAL A 171 0.67 -17.09 25.60
C VAL A 171 -0.48 -17.95 26.14
N GLU A 172 -1.13 -17.56 27.23
CA GLU A 172 -2.21 -18.32 27.83
C GLU A 172 -3.58 -17.77 27.46
N SER A 173 -4.21 -18.30 26.43
CA SER A 173 -5.67 -18.20 26.32
C SER A 173 -6.29 -19.22 25.38
N SER A 174 -7.48 -19.64 25.75
CA SER A 174 -8.32 -20.59 25.04
C SER A 174 -9.68 -19.98 24.74
N ALA A 175 -9.87 -19.36 23.58
CA ALA A 175 -11.18 -18.96 23.12
C ALA A 175 -11.41 -19.31 21.65
N GLU A 176 -12.60 -19.79 21.33
CA GLU A 176 -13.03 -20.09 19.98
C GLU A 176 -13.51 -18.83 19.26
N LEU A 177 -13.00 -18.61 18.06
CA LEU A 177 -13.48 -17.54 17.19
C LEU A 177 -14.89 -17.80 16.67
N PRO A 178 -15.75 -16.76 16.61
CA PRO A 178 -17.11 -16.92 16.10
C PRO A 178 -17.11 -17.19 14.59
N ARG A 179 -17.95 -18.14 14.18
CA ARG A 179 -18.18 -18.52 12.78
C ARG A 179 -19.05 -17.47 12.07
N HIS A 180 -18.46 -16.57 11.34
CA HIS A 180 -19.21 -15.58 10.56
C HIS A 180 -18.86 -15.57 9.07
N ILE A 181 -19.12 -16.65 8.36
CA ILE A 181 -19.22 -16.59 6.88
C ILE A 181 -20.13 -17.71 6.36
N TYR A 182 -21.42 -17.67 6.65
CA TYR A 182 -22.38 -18.58 5.99
C TYR A 182 -23.56 -17.86 5.30
N ASN A 183 -23.61 -16.56 5.25
CA ASN A 183 -24.81 -15.83 4.85
C ASN A 183 -24.73 -15.07 3.51
N LYS A 184 -23.82 -15.39 2.61
CA LYS A 184 -23.76 -14.79 1.25
C LYS A 184 -23.81 -15.79 0.10
N LEU A 185 -24.34 -16.96 0.28
CA LEU A 185 -24.82 -17.78 -0.82
C LEU A 185 -26.27 -17.38 -1.08
N ASP A 186 -26.44 -16.58 -2.12
CA ASP A 186 -27.69 -15.97 -2.49
C ASP A 186 -28.80 -17.00 -2.70
N LYS A 187 -29.98 -16.73 -2.13
CA LYS A 187 -31.16 -17.59 -2.14
C LYS A 187 -31.84 -17.72 -3.52
N GLY A 188 -31.17 -17.39 -4.60
CA GLY A 188 -31.82 -17.18 -5.88
C GLY A 188 -31.81 -18.30 -6.91
N ASN A 189 -31.00 -19.38 -6.78
CA ASN A 189 -30.99 -20.45 -7.80
C ASN A 189 -30.66 -21.83 -7.21
N VAL A 190 -31.68 -22.62 -6.98
CA VAL A 190 -31.64 -23.94 -6.32
C VAL A 190 -31.00 -25.07 -7.16
N ASN A 191 -30.65 -24.79 -8.45
CA ASN A 191 -30.19 -25.83 -9.39
C ASN A 191 -28.77 -25.60 -9.95
N LEU A 192 -27.92 -24.81 -9.26
CA LEU A 192 -26.53 -24.65 -9.68
C LEU A 192 -25.70 -25.80 -9.09
N GLY A 193 -25.12 -26.62 -9.98
CA GLY A 193 -24.07 -27.54 -9.62
C GLY A 193 -22.79 -26.79 -9.28
N ILE A 194 -22.14 -27.12 -8.17
CA ILE A 194 -20.83 -26.59 -7.76
C ILE A 194 -19.81 -27.72 -7.67
N TYR A 195 -18.56 -27.38 -7.94
CA TYR A 195 -17.44 -28.31 -7.79
C TYR A 195 -16.22 -27.55 -7.27
N VAL A 196 -15.22 -28.26 -6.76
CA VAL A 196 -13.95 -27.69 -6.32
C VAL A 196 -12.88 -27.99 -7.36
N ARG A 197 -12.29 -26.94 -7.89
CA ARG A 197 -11.12 -27.03 -8.75
C ARG A 197 -9.88 -26.94 -7.88
N THR A 198 -8.92 -27.85 -8.06
CA THR A 198 -7.72 -27.91 -7.23
C THR A 198 -6.47 -28.14 -8.06
N GLY A 199 -5.32 -27.70 -7.54
CA GLY A 199 -4.02 -27.94 -8.14
C GLY A 199 -2.87 -27.66 -7.19
N ILE A 200 -1.72 -28.28 -7.47
CA ILE A 200 -0.49 -28.06 -6.71
C ILE A 200 0.39 -27.08 -7.48
N TYR A 201 0.75 -26.00 -6.80
CA TYR A 201 1.49 -24.87 -7.40
C TYR A 201 2.75 -24.54 -6.60
N HIS A 202 3.78 -24.10 -7.31
CA HIS A 202 4.98 -23.48 -6.76
C HIS A 202 5.10 -22.06 -7.36
N GLY A 203 4.80 -21.04 -6.57
CA GLY A 203 4.57 -19.70 -7.11
C GLY A 203 3.38 -19.69 -8.07
N GLY A 204 3.61 -19.20 -9.28
CA GLY A 204 2.62 -19.28 -10.37
C GLY A 204 2.74 -20.54 -11.24
N GLU A 205 3.68 -21.42 -10.96
CA GLU A 205 3.92 -22.63 -11.77
C GLU A 205 3.11 -23.81 -11.25
N GLN A 206 2.35 -24.42 -12.14
CA GLN A 206 1.64 -25.66 -11.89
C GLN A 206 2.61 -26.85 -11.90
N LEU A 207 2.64 -27.66 -10.84
CA LEU A 207 3.58 -28.77 -10.69
C LEU A 207 3.08 -30.09 -11.30
N CYS A 208 1.79 -30.29 -11.37
CA CYS A 208 1.12 -31.43 -11.98
C CYS A 208 -0.27 -31.04 -12.46
N ASP A 209 -0.98 -31.92 -13.14
CA ASP A 209 -2.33 -31.64 -13.65
C ASP A 209 -3.31 -31.31 -12.54
N ASN A 210 -4.20 -30.34 -12.81
CA ASN A 210 -5.27 -29.95 -11.90
C ASN A 210 -6.28 -31.08 -11.76
N VAL A 211 -6.79 -31.27 -10.55
CA VAL A 211 -7.81 -32.29 -10.25
C VAL A 211 -9.08 -31.56 -9.76
N ASN A 212 -10.21 -31.93 -10.34
CA ASN A 212 -11.52 -31.36 -9.97
C ASN A 212 -12.37 -32.39 -9.26
N THR A 213 -13.17 -31.95 -8.28
CA THR A 213 -14.19 -32.78 -7.68
C THR A 213 -15.37 -33.02 -8.62
N GLN A 214 -16.21 -33.97 -8.27
CA GLN A 214 -17.52 -34.10 -8.93
C GLN A 214 -18.40 -32.88 -8.64
N ARG A 215 -19.43 -32.67 -9.50
CA ARG A 215 -20.40 -31.61 -9.30
C ARG A 215 -21.46 -32.07 -8.30
N VAL A 216 -21.75 -31.22 -7.34
CA VAL A 216 -22.78 -31.46 -6.32
C VAL A 216 -23.74 -30.29 -6.23
N PRO A 217 -24.99 -30.49 -5.76
CA PRO A 217 -25.93 -29.40 -5.56
C PRO A 217 -25.43 -28.38 -4.54
N CYS A 218 -25.61 -27.09 -4.81
CA CYS A 218 -25.16 -26.01 -3.91
C CYS A 218 -25.90 -25.94 -2.58
N SER A 219 -27.10 -26.58 -2.48
CA SER A 219 -27.91 -26.57 -1.26
C SER A 219 -27.31 -27.36 -0.08
N ASN A 220 -26.53 -28.41 -0.38
CA ASN A 220 -25.82 -29.20 0.62
C ASN A 220 -24.54 -29.80 0.00
N PRO A 221 -23.50 -29.01 -0.17
CA PRO A 221 -22.32 -29.48 -0.88
C PRO A 221 -21.52 -30.46 0.00
N ARG A 222 -21.36 -31.68 -0.51
CA ARG A 222 -20.52 -32.73 0.12
C ARG A 222 -19.85 -33.52 -0.98
N TRP A 223 -18.53 -33.49 -1.02
CA TRP A 223 -17.76 -34.17 -2.05
C TRP A 223 -17.16 -35.50 -1.58
N ASN A 224 -17.09 -35.88 -0.41
CA ASN A 224 -16.62 -37.16 0.15
C ASN A 224 -15.82 -38.05 -0.84
N GLU A 225 -14.82 -37.49 -1.48
CA GLU A 225 -14.03 -38.14 -2.53
C GLU A 225 -12.53 -37.90 -2.32
N TRP A 226 -11.71 -38.78 -2.92
CA TRP A 226 -10.27 -38.65 -2.92
C TRP A 226 -9.83 -37.91 -4.19
N LEU A 227 -8.92 -36.96 -4.03
CA LEU A 227 -8.25 -36.28 -5.11
C LEU A 227 -6.81 -36.79 -5.19
N ASN A 228 -6.45 -37.43 -6.30
CA ASN A 228 -5.11 -37.97 -6.50
C ASN A 228 -4.37 -37.10 -7.52
N TYR A 229 -3.16 -36.71 -7.17
CA TYR A 229 -2.28 -35.91 -8.00
C TYR A 229 -1.14 -36.77 -8.54
N ASP A 230 -0.79 -36.59 -9.79
CA ASP A 230 0.33 -37.28 -10.42
C ASP A 230 1.68 -36.65 -10.02
N MET A 231 2.02 -36.81 -8.76
CA MET A 231 3.23 -36.28 -8.17
C MET A 231 3.63 -37.08 -6.92
N TYR A 232 4.93 -37.45 -6.86
CA TYR A 232 5.45 -38.16 -5.69
C TYR A 232 5.75 -37.20 -4.54
N ILE A 233 5.50 -37.63 -3.31
CA ILE A 233 5.75 -36.81 -2.10
C ILE A 233 7.18 -36.29 -2.01
N PRO A 234 8.23 -37.11 -2.33
CA PRO A 234 9.60 -36.58 -2.30
C PRO A 234 9.91 -35.48 -3.32
N ASP A 235 9.11 -35.37 -4.37
CA ASP A 235 9.28 -34.36 -5.42
C ASP A 235 8.53 -33.07 -5.14
N ILE A 236 7.76 -33.00 -4.04
CA ILE A 236 7.05 -31.81 -3.62
C ILE A 236 8.07 -30.79 -3.08
N PRO A 237 8.25 -29.62 -3.71
CA PRO A 237 9.13 -28.58 -3.19
C PRO A 237 8.56 -27.94 -1.93
N ARG A 238 9.44 -27.37 -1.07
CA ARG A 238 9.07 -26.80 0.23
C ARG A 238 8.01 -25.72 0.15
N ALA A 239 8.04 -24.90 -0.85
CA ALA A 239 7.09 -23.80 -1.03
C ALA A 239 5.85 -24.18 -1.85
N ALA A 240 5.63 -25.48 -2.09
CA ALA A 240 4.42 -25.94 -2.78
C ALA A 240 3.15 -25.64 -2.00
N ARG A 241 2.11 -25.26 -2.71
CA ARG A 241 0.79 -24.96 -2.18
C ARG A 241 -0.27 -25.76 -2.90
N LEU A 242 -1.26 -26.25 -2.14
CA LEU A 242 -2.52 -26.70 -2.71
C LEU A 242 -3.41 -25.46 -2.87
N CYS A 243 -3.74 -25.14 -4.10
CA CYS A 243 -4.67 -24.08 -4.44
C CYS A 243 -6.03 -24.71 -4.77
N LEU A 244 -7.10 -24.14 -4.26
CA LEU A 244 -8.44 -24.63 -4.51
C LEU A 244 -9.42 -23.47 -4.74
N SER A 245 -10.40 -23.71 -5.59
CA SER A 245 -11.45 -22.75 -5.91
C SER A 245 -12.79 -23.46 -6.03
N ILE A 246 -13.82 -22.94 -5.37
CA ILE A 246 -15.19 -23.38 -5.55
C ILE A 246 -15.76 -22.71 -6.76
N CYS A 247 -16.19 -23.50 -7.75
CA CYS A 247 -16.72 -23.01 -9.01
C CYS A 247 -18.19 -23.42 -9.20
N SER A 248 -19.00 -22.53 -9.74
CA SER A 248 -20.34 -22.82 -10.24
C SER A 248 -20.32 -23.04 -11.76
N VAL A 249 -21.26 -23.85 -12.25
CA VAL A 249 -21.42 -24.09 -13.68
C VAL A 249 -22.74 -23.51 -14.15
N LYS A 250 -22.68 -22.57 -15.06
CA LYS A 250 -23.84 -22.00 -15.76
C LYS A 250 -23.87 -22.56 -17.17
N GLY A 251 -24.98 -23.23 -17.56
CA GLY A 251 -25.14 -23.71 -18.91
C GLY A 251 -26.62 -23.71 -19.32
N ARG A 252 -26.92 -23.16 -20.51
CA ARG A 252 -28.19 -23.43 -21.18
C ARG A 252 -28.02 -24.65 -22.10
N LYS A 253 -29.00 -25.53 -22.19
CA LYS A 253 -28.96 -26.67 -23.09
C LYS A 253 -28.52 -26.22 -24.48
N GLY A 254 -27.36 -26.72 -24.95
CA GLY A 254 -26.80 -26.43 -26.28
C GLY A 254 -25.79 -25.28 -26.38
N ALA A 255 -25.45 -24.59 -25.28
CA ALA A 255 -24.39 -23.59 -25.22
C ALA A 255 -23.16 -24.11 -24.47
N LYS A 256 -21.99 -23.54 -24.74
CA LYS A 256 -20.75 -23.84 -24.00
C LYS A 256 -20.97 -23.55 -22.51
N GLU A 257 -20.64 -24.51 -21.68
CA GLU A 257 -20.71 -24.32 -20.20
C GLU A 257 -19.79 -23.21 -19.75
N GLU A 258 -20.30 -22.28 -18.95
CA GLU A 258 -19.54 -21.21 -18.33
C GLU A 258 -19.23 -21.60 -16.88
N HIS A 259 -17.95 -21.64 -16.55
CA HIS A 259 -17.44 -21.95 -15.23
C HIS A 259 -17.09 -20.66 -14.50
N CYS A 260 -17.78 -20.37 -13.40
CA CYS A 260 -17.58 -19.16 -12.61
C CYS A 260 -17.01 -19.52 -11.24
N PRO A 261 -15.77 -19.09 -10.91
CA PRO A 261 -15.24 -19.25 -9.56
C PRO A 261 -15.99 -18.35 -8.57
N LEU A 262 -16.38 -18.92 -7.44
CA LEU A 262 -17.12 -18.22 -6.38
C LEU A 262 -16.21 -17.83 -5.22
N ALA A 263 -15.33 -18.75 -4.83
CA ALA A 263 -14.41 -18.56 -3.71
C ALA A 263 -13.14 -19.36 -3.92
N TRP A 264 -12.05 -18.93 -3.31
CA TRP A 264 -10.75 -19.58 -3.41
C TRP A 264 -10.06 -19.69 -2.06
N GLY A 265 -9.11 -20.60 -1.93
CA GLY A 265 -8.26 -20.76 -0.78
C GLY A 265 -6.98 -21.50 -1.12
N ASN A 266 -5.92 -21.22 -0.39
CA ASN A 266 -4.63 -21.87 -0.54
C ASN A 266 -4.18 -22.47 0.77
N ILE A 267 -3.45 -23.55 0.69
CA ILE A 267 -2.84 -24.20 1.84
C ILE A 267 -1.41 -24.60 1.52
N ASN A 268 -0.48 -24.28 2.43
CA ASN A 268 0.88 -24.77 2.34
C ASN A 268 0.91 -26.29 2.54
N LEU A 269 1.62 -27.01 1.68
CA LEU A 269 1.75 -28.46 1.83
C LEU A 269 2.73 -28.85 2.94
N PHE A 270 3.67 -27.99 3.29
CA PHE A 270 4.52 -28.11 4.45
C PHE A 270 4.21 -27.00 5.45
N ASP A 271 4.18 -27.32 6.72
CA ASP A 271 4.05 -26.33 7.78
C ASP A 271 5.36 -25.58 8.07
N TYR A 272 5.31 -24.61 8.97
CA TYR A 272 6.47 -23.80 9.35
C TYR A 272 7.58 -24.61 10.06
N THR A 273 7.29 -25.81 10.54
CA THR A 273 8.28 -26.76 11.09
C THR A 273 8.88 -27.66 10.01
N HIS A 274 8.53 -27.42 8.75
CA HIS A 274 8.93 -28.21 7.58
C HIS A 274 8.38 -29.64 7.54
N THR A 275 7.24 -29.86 8.19
CA THR A 275 6.55 -31.13 8.20
C THR A 275 5.40 -31.11 7.19
N LEU A 276 5.22 -32.24 6.46
CA LEU A 276 4.10 -32.38 5.54
C LEU A 276 2.78 -32.29 6.31
N VAL A 277 1.92 -31.39 5.88
CA VAL A 277 0.61 -31.16 6.50
C VAL A 277 -0.27 -32.42 6.34
N ALA A 278 -0.85 -32.89 7.43
CA ALA A 278 -1.69 -34.06 7.46
C ALA A 278 -2.89 -33.88 8.41
N GLY A 279 -3.92 -34.69 8.22
CA GLY A 279 -5.09 -34.70 9.06
C GLY A 279 -6.23 -33.81 8.51
N LYS A 280 -7.21 -33.52 9.37
CA LYS A 280 -8.41 -32.77 9.03
C LYS A 280 -8.17 -31.28 9.24
N MET A 281 -8.37 -30.51 8.20
CA MET A 281 -8.18 -29.06 8.21
C MET A 281 -9.45 -28.32 7.85
N ALA A 282 -9.72 -27.24 8.56
CA ALA A 282 -10.74 -26.27 8.20
C ALA A 282 -10.08 -25.14 7.37
N LEU A 283 -10.64 -24.87 6.20
CA LEU A 283 -10.15 -23.82 5.31
C LEU A 283 -11.11 -22.64 5.30
N ASN A 284 -10.58 -21.45 5.49
CA ASN A 284 -11.28 -20.22 5.20
C ASN A 284 -11.12 -19.89 3.72
N LEU A 285 -12.23 -19.54 3.07
CA LEU A 285 -12.24 -19.19 1.66
C LEU A 285 -12.44 -17.71 1.50
N TRP A 286 -11.77 -17.13 0.50
CA TRP A 286 -11.84 -15.74 0.12
C TRP A 286 -12.75 -15.58 -1.09
N PRO A 287 -13.50 -14.46 -1.23
CA PRO A 287 -14.21 -14.14 -2.45
C PRO A 287 -13.22 -13.93 -3.59
N VAL A 288 -13.60 -14.33 -4.80
CA VAL A 288 -12.76 -14.13 -5.99
C VAL A 288 -12.73 -12.63 -6.33
N PRO A 289 -11.54 -12.01 -6.49
CA PRO A 289 -11.42 -10.64 -6.91
C PRO A 289 -11.97 -10.43 -8.31
N HIS A 290 -12.59 -9.28 -8.55
CA HIS A 290 -13.11 -8.92 -9.86
C HIS A 290 -11.98 -8.86 -10.91
N GLY A 291 -12.16 -9.51 -12.05
CA GLY A 291 -11.18 -9.57 -13.14
C GLY A 291 -10.15 -10.71 -13.01
N LEU A 292 -10.24 -11.51 -11.94
CA LEU A 292 -9.36 -12.66 -11.70
C LEU A 292 -10.13 -13.99 -11.67
N GLU A 293 -11.26 -14.04 -12.34
CA GLU A 293 -12.21 -15.18 -12.29
C GLU A 293 -11.61 -16.47 -12.85
N ASP A 294 -10.63 -16.37 -13.75
CA ASP A 294 -9.99 -17.54 -14.37
C ASP A 294 -8.82 -18.10 -13.54
N LEU A 295 -8.47 -17.46 -12.45
CA LEU A 295 -7.29 -17.82 -11.66
C LEU A 295 -7.63 -18.75 -10.49
N LEU A 296 -6.89 -19.84 -10.37
CA LEU A 296 -7.01 -20.75 -9.24
C LEU A 296 -6.36 -20.18 -7.97
N ASN A 297 -5.32 -19.35 -8.15
CA ASN A 297 -4.57 -18.69 -7.06
C ASN A 297 -4.47 -17.19 -7.30
N PRO A 298 -5.44 -16.37 -6.87
CA PRO A 298 -5.46 -14.93 -7.15
C PRO A 298 -4.40 -14.12 -6.37
N ILE A 299 -3.81 -14.66 -5.30
CA ILE A 299 -2.73 -13.99 -4.56
C ILE A 299 -1.38 -14.37 -5.15
N GLY A 300 -0.62 -13.36 -5.62
CA GLY A 300 0.71 -13.56 -6.19
C GLY A 300 0.67 -14.24 -7.54
N VAL A 301 -0.38 -14.00 -8.28
CA VAL A 301 -0.60 -14.63 -9.54
C VAL A 301 0.28 -14.10 -10.60
N THR A 302 0.87 -15.02 -11.24
CA THR A 302 1.40 -14.87 -12.56
C THR A 302 0.42 -15.45 -13.54
N GLY A 303 0.05 -14.70 -14.57
CA GLY A 303 -0.68 -15.26 -15.69
C GLY A 303 0.09 -16.44 -16.23
N SER A 304 -0.19 -17.64 -15.74
CA SER A 304 0.46 -18.83 -16.23
C SER A 304 -0.12 -19.17 -17.58
N ASN A 305 0.75 -19.33 -18.57
CA ASN A 305 0.39 -19.89 -19.85
C ASN A 305 -0.24 -21.29 -19.63
N PRO A 306 -1.50 -21.52 -19.97
CA PRO A 306 -2.18 -22.79 -19.74
C PRO A 306 -1.60 -23.97 -20.52
N ASN A 307 -0.62 -23.74 -21.41
CA ASN A 307 -0.05 -24.73 -22.30
C ASN A 307 1.31 -25.31 -21.86
N LYS A 308 1.70 -25.16 -20.61
CA LYS A 308 2.93 -25.80 -20.13
C LYS A 308 2.75 -27.32 -20.01
N VAL A 309 3.29 -28.02 -20.99
CA VAL A 309 3.28 -29.47 -21.07
C VAL A 309 4.30 -30.07 -20.12
N ASN A 310 3.95 -31.18 -19.46
CA ASN A 310 4.83 -32.01 -18.66
C ASN A 310 6.14 -32.33 -19.39
N ARG A 311 7.26 -32.01 -18.75
CA ARG A 311 8.58 -32.33 -19.27
C ARG A 311 9.08 -33.64 -18.68
N ASN A 312 9.55 -34.52 -19.57
CA ASN A 312 10.38 -35.64 -19.15
C ASN A 312 11.74 -35.12 -18.65
N PRO A 313 12.23 -35.56 -17.50
CA PRO A 313 13.58 -35.20 -17.05
C PRO A 313 14.63 -35.73 -18.02
N LEU A 314 15.22 -34.82 -18.78
CA LEU A 314 16.40 -35.13 -19.57
C LEU A 314 17.63 -35.14 -18.66
N LEU A 315 18.32 -36.23 -18.58
CA LEU A 315 19.61 -36.36 -17.92
C LEU A 315 20.57 -35.35 -18.56
N ALA A 316 20.96 -34.34 -17.81
CA ALA A 316 21.91 -33.34 -18.27
C ALA A 316 23.31 -33.97 -18.35
N ARG A 317 23.85 -34.02 -19.55
CA ARG A 317 25.26 -34.26 -19.75
C ARG A 317 25.99 -32.93 -19.72
N ASP A 318 27.02 -32.80 -18.91
CA ASP A 318 27.91 -31.65 -18.90
C ASP A 318 28.67 -31.58 -20.23
N ASN A 319 28.30 -30.68 -21.10
CA ASN A 319 29.04 -30.36 -22.31
C ASN A 319 29.89 -29.10 -22.09
N PRO A 320 31.11 -29.04 -22.64
CA PRO A 320 31.91 -27.81 -22.56
C PRO A 320 31.19 -26.67 -23.28
N VAL A 321 31.26 -25.47 -22.71
CA VAL A 321 30.66 -24.25 -23.27
C VAL A 321 31.43 -23.85 -24.52
N THR A 322 30.74 -23.67 -25.65
CA THR A 322 31.31 -23.16 -26.91
C THR A 322 31.18 -21.62 -26.99
N ASP A 323 31.91 -20.96 -27.88
CA ASP A 323 31.77 -19.52 -28.12
C ASP A 323 30.37 -19.14 -28.59
N SER A 324 29.72 -19.97 -29.40
CA SER A 324 28.33 -19.82 -29.83
C SER A 324 27.36 -19.91 -28.65
N ASP A 325 27.62 -20.78 -27.66
CA ASP A 325 26.84 -20.94 -26.48
C ASP A 325 26.94 -19.69 -25.55
N ASN A 326 28.14 -19.09 -25.47
CA ASN A 326 28.36 -17.85 -24.73
C ASN A 326 27.55 -16.68 -25.31
N ASP A 327 27.47 -16.55 -26.63
CA ASP A 327 26.66 -15.50 -27.27
C ASP A 327 25.16 -15.74 -27.07
N GLN A 328 24.71 -16.98 -27.16
CA GLN A 328 23.32 -17.34 -26.87
C GLN A 328 22.98 -17.12 -25.41
N LEU A 329 23.87 -17.46 -24.47
CA LEU A 329 23.70 -17.16 -23.03
C LEU A 329 23.56 -15.67 -22.79
N ARG A 330 24.42 -14.85 -23.37
CA ARG A 330 24.34 -13.38 -23.27
C ARG A 330 23.03 -12.85 -23.80
N GLN A 331 22.57 -13.34 -24.96
CA GLN A 331 21.28 -12.90 -25.53
C GLN A 331 20.11 -13.21 -24.61
N VAL A 332 20.01 -14.42 -24.06
CA VAL A 332 18.92 -14.80 -23.16
C VAL A 332 19.01 -14.04 -21.84
N CYS A 333 20.20 -13.84 -21.30
CA CYS A 333 20.42 -13.23 -20.00
C CYS A 333 20.25 -11.72 -19.99
N ASN A 334 20.48 -11.06 -21.11
CA ASN A 334 20.30 -9.61 -21.25
C ASN A 334 18.84 -9.22 -21.53
N ARG A 335 17.94 -10.16 -21.73
CA ARG A 335 16.50 -9.87 -21.89
C ARG A 335 15.91 -9.35 -20.56
N ASP A 336 14.90 -8.50 -20.69
CA ASP A 336 14.15 -8.00 -19.54
C ASP A 336 13.40 -9.12 -18.79
N PRO A 337 13.00 -8.88 -17.53
CA PRO A 337 12.36 -9.90 -16.69
C PRO A 337 11.03 -10.45 -17.23
N LEU A 338 10.32 -9.70 -18.06
CA LEU A 338 9.04 -10.11 -18.65
C LEU A 338 9.20 -10.90 -19.95
N SER A 339 10.42 -10.94 -20.52
CA SER A 339 10.66 -11.71 -21.72
C SER A 339 10.46 -13.19 -21.46
N GLU A 340 9.60 -13.82 -22.26
CA GLU A 340 9.37 -15.24 -22.16
C GLU A 340 10.65 -16.02 -22.49
N ILE A 341 10.96 -17.00 -21.65
CA ILE A 341 12.03 -17.96 -21.86
C ILE A 341 11.37 -19.24 -22.37
N THR A 342 11.70 -19.62 -23.60
CA THR A 342 11.16 -20.85 -24.19
C THR A 342 11.66 -22.09 -23.44
N GLU A 343 10.96 -23.19 -23.58
CA GLU A 343 11.35 -24.44 -22.93
C GLU A 343 12.76 -24.93 -23.39
N GLN A 344 13.07 -24.72 -24.66
CA GLN A 344 14.40 -25.03 -25.21
C GLN A 344 15.49 -24.15 -24.59
N GLU A 345 15.21 -22.86 -24.39
CA GLU A 345 16.10 -21.93 -23.72
C GLU A 345 16.28 -22.28 -22.23
N LYS A 346 15.23 -22.74 -21.55
CA LYS A 346 15.31 -23.21 -20.15
C LYS A 346 16.22 -24.45 -20.05
N ASP A 347 16.06 -25.41 -20.95
CA ASP A 347 16.93 -26.57 -20.99
C ASP A 347 18.38 -26.18 -21.34
N PHE A 348 18.58 -25.20 -22.22
CA PHE A 348 19.87 -24.64 -22.52
C PHE A 348 20.51 -23.92 -21.33
N LEU A 349 19.75 -23.06 -20.62
CA LEU A 349 20.23 -22.40 -19.42
C LEU A 349 20.60 -23.42 -18.32
N TRP A 350 19.80 -24.47 -18.16
CA TRP A 350 20.09 -25.50 -17.16
C TRP A 350 21.37 -26.29 -17.45
N ARG A 351 21.69 -26.53 -18.72
CA ARG A 351 22.98 -27.14 -19.11
C ARG A 351 24.17 -26.24 -18.77
N HIS A 352 23.99 -24.93 -18.78
CA HIS A 352 25.02 -23.92 -18.52
C HIS A 352 24.84 -23.25 -17.15
N ARG A 353 24.26 -23.96 -16.18
CA ARG A 353 23.82 -23.46 -14.88
C ARG A 353 24.88 -22.82 -14.00
N TYR A 354 26.15 -22.98 -14.33
CA TYR A 354 27.25 -22.33 -13.61
C TYR A 354 27.51 -20.88 -14.02
N SER A 355 26.77 -20.37 -14.98
CA SER A 355 27.09 -19.09 -15.61
C SER A 355 26.28 -17.88 -15.10
N ILE A 356 24.98 -18.00 -14.80
CA ILE A 356 24.12 -16.83 -14.52
C ILE A 356 22.90 -17.17 -13.65
N LEU A 357 22.83 -16.63 -12.43
CA LEU A 357 21.89 -17.06 -11.41
C LEU A 357 20.40 -16.70 -11.67
N PRO A 358 19.96 -15.46 -11.88
CA PRO A 358 18.52 -15.19 -11.85
C PRO A 358 17.73 -15.92 -12.95
N LYS A 359 18.26 -16.02 -14.14
CA LYS A 359 17.62 -16.73 -15.27
C LYS A 359 17.62 -18.25 -15.11
N ILE A 360 18.64 -18.80 -14.48
CA ILE A 360 18.73 -20.24 -14.16
C ILE A 360 17.62 -20.63 -13.17
N LEU A 361 17.33 -19.81 -12.18
CA LEU A 361 16.29 -20.08 -11.22
C LEU A 361 14.89 -20.18 -11.85
N LEU A 362 14.66 -19.51 -12.97
CA LEU A 362 13.45 -19.68 -13.80
C LEU A 362 13.45 -20.96 -14.65
N ALA A 363 14.60 -21.61 -14.80
CA ALA A 363 14.75 -22.84 -15.58
C ALA A 363 14.65 -24.12 -14.73
N VAL A 364 14.62 -24.02 -13.40
CA VAL A 364 14.51 -25.16 -12.49
C VAL A 364 13.17 -25.88 -12.67
N LYS A 365 13.20 -27.20 -12.77
CA LYS A 365 12.01 -28.04 -12.73
C LYS A 365 11.66 -28.31 -11.26
N TRP A 366 10.73 -27.54 -10.73
CA TRP A 366 10.37 -27.56 -9.33
C TRP A 366 9.67 -28.87 -8.88
N ASN A 367 9.23 -29.69 -9.82
CA ASN A 367 8.70 -31.02 -9.59
C ASN A 367 9.78 -32.14 -9.64
N SER A 368 11.05 -31.78 -9.67
CA SER A 368 12.20 -32.70 -9.66
C SER A 368 13.10 -32.40 -8.46
N ARG A 369 13.09 -33.27 -7.45
CA ARG A 369 13.93 -33.11 -6.25
C ARG A 369 15.44 -33.03 -6.58
N ASP A 370 15.86 -33.73 -7.61
CA ASP A 370 17.30 -33.79 -8.00
C ASP A 370 17.74 -32.42 -8.58
N GLU A 371 16.94 -31.81 -9.44
CA GLU A 371 17.18 -30.45 -9.93
C GLU A 371 17.13 -29.40 -8.81
N VAL A 372 16.15 -29.50 -7.91
CA VAL A 372 16.05 -28.61 -6.75
C VAL A 372 17.27 -28.74 -5.84
N ALA A 373 17.74 -29.98 -5.59
CA ALA A 373 18.94 -30.22 -4.79
C ALA A 373 20.21 -29.64 -5.45
N GLN A 374 20.36 -29.79 -6.78
CA GLN A 374 21.45 -29.19 -7.54
C GLN A 374 21.40 -27.66 -7.48
N MET A 375 20.21 -27.08 -7.60
CA MET A 375 20.03 -25.63 -7.47
C MET A 375 20.44 -25.14 -6.07
N TYR A 376 20.10 -25.85 -5.00
CA TYR A 376 20.53 -25.49 -3.64
C TYR A 376 22.07 -25.56 -3.49
N CYS A 377 22.73 -26.54 -4.09
CA CYS A 377 24.18 -26.60 -4.10
C CYS A 377 24.80 -25.40 -4.84
N LEU A 378 24.25 -25.04 -6.00
CA LEU A 378 24.69 -23.85 -6.74
C LEU A 378 24.49 -22.56 -5.93
N LEU A 379 23.32 -22.40 -5.34
CA LEU A 379 22.95 -21.20 -4.59
C LEU A 379 23.86 -20.96 -3.36
N LYS A 380 24.30 -22.05 -2.71
CA LYS A 380 25.19 -21.98 -1.56
C LYS A 380 26.55 -21.33 -1.87
N ASP A 381 27.06 -21.60 -3.05
CA ASP A 381 28.40 -21.14 -3.49
C ASP A 381 28.32 -19.89 -4.38
N TRP A 382 27.12 -19.41 -4.67
CA TRP A 382 26.93 -18.29 -5.58
C TRP A 382 27.36 -16.95 -4.94
N PRO A 383 28.10 -16.11 -5.66
CA PRO A 383 28.48 -14.80 -5.15
C PRO A 383 27.26 -13.90 -4.97
N ALA A 384 27.32 -13.02 -3.98
CA ALA A 384 26.24 -12.05 -3.72
C ALA A 384 26.04 -11.12 -4.93
N ILE A 385 24.78 -10.94 -5.33
CA ILE A 385 24.36 -10.11 -6.47
C ILE A 385 23.98 -8.70 -6.01
N LYS A 386 23.80 -7.78 -6.95
CA LYS A 386 23.37 -6.40 -6.67
C LYS A 386 21.98 -6.38 -6.03
N PRO A 387 21.69 -5.42 -5.14
CA PRO A 387 20.39 -5.32 -4.46
C PRO A 387 19.18 -5.31 -5.40
N GLU A 388 19.28 -4.59 -6.52
CA GLU A 388 18.21 -4.48 -7.50
C GLU A 388 17.92 -5.82 -8.19
N GLN A 389 18.94 -6.64 -8.40
CA GLN A 389 18.80 -8.01 -8.92
C GLN A 389 18.28 -8.97 -7.85
N ALA A 390 18.69 -8.77 -6.59
CA ALA A 390 18.20 -9.57 -5.46
C ALA A 390 16.70 -9.34 -5.21
N MET A 391 16.19 -8.14 -5.43
CA MET A 391 14.77 -7.85 -5.30
C MET A 391 13.90 -8.63 -6.30
N GLU A 392 14.40 -8.93 -7.50
CA GLU A 392 13.70 -9.79 -8.46
C GLU A 392 13.39 -11.17 -7.86
N LEU A 393 14.28 -11.69 -7.01
CA LEU A 393 14.13 -12.99 -6.35
C LEU A 393 13.14 -12.99 -5.18
N LEU A 394 12.53 -11.88 -4.87
CA LEU A 394 11.54 -11.72 -3.82
C LEU A 394 10.11 -11.60 -4.34
N ASP A 395 9.90 -11.56 -5.64
CA ASP A 395 8.57 -11.49 -6.23
C ASP A 395 7.81 -12.82 -6.15
N CYS A 396 6.60 -12.85 -6.69
CA CYS A 396 5.73 -14.02 -6.63
C CYS A 396 6.23 -15.25 -7.42
N ASN A 397 7.23 -15.10 -8.29
CA ASN A 397 7.81 -16.20 -9.04
C ASN A 397 8.76 -17.06 -8.20
N PHE A 398 9.28 -16.52 -7.11
CA PHE A 398 10.30 -17.16 -6.27
C PHE A 398 9.80 -17.38 -4.83
N PRO A 399 8.92 -18.35 -4.60
CA PRO A 399 8.42 -18.64 -3.26
C PRO A 399 9.41 -19.49 -2.44
N ASP A 400 10.46 -20.07 -3.05
CA ASP A 400 11.39 -20.97 -2.38
C ASP A 400 12.16 -20.27 -1.24
N PRO A 401 12.14 -20.82 -0.01
CA PRO A 401 12.76 -20.18 1.14
C PRO A 401 14.28 -19.95 1.01
N MET A 402 14.99 -20.87 0.32
CA MET A 402 16.45 -20.76 0.15
C MET A 402 16.82 -19.64 -0.83
N ILE A 403 16.05 -19.49 -1.91
CA ILE A 403 16.22 -18.39 -2.86
C ILE A 403 15.94 -17.05 -2.17
N ARG A 404 14.84 -16.95 -1.42
CA ARG A 404 14.47 -15.74 -0.71
C ARG A 404 15.49 -15.39 0.37
N GLU A 405 16.01 -16.38 1.10
CA GLU A 405 17.09 -16.16 2.07
C GLU A 405 18.36 -15.63 1.40
N PHE A 406 18.75 -16.19 0.26
CA PHE A 406 19.86 -15.69 -0.52
C PHE A 406 19.67 -14.24 -0.95
N ALA A 407 18.49 -13.91 -1.46
CA ALA A 407 18.14 -12.54 -1.83
C ALA A 407 18.27 -11.57 -0.64
N VAL A 408 17.74 -11.94 0.53
CA VAL A 408 17.85 -11.11 1.74
C VAL A 408 19.29 -10.94 2.19
N LYS A 409 20.12 -11.97 2.14
CA LYS A 409 21.57 -11.86 2.43
C LYS A 409 22.29 -10.88 1.49
N CYS A 410 21.89 -10.83 0.22
CA CYS A 410 22.42 -9.84 -0.73
C CYS A 410 21.97 -8.42 -0.35
N LEU A 411 20.71 -8.24 0.08
CA LEU A 411 20.22 -6.95 0.56
C LEU A 411 20.93 -6.50 1.84
N GLU A 412 21.12 -7.40 2.80
CA GLU A 412 21.87 -7.09 4.04
C GLU A 412 23.29 -6.62 3.76
N LYS A 413 23.95 -7.22 2.75
CA LYS A 413 25.33 -6.91 2.42
C LYS A 413 25.50 -5.60 1.66
N TYR A 414 24.59 -5.27 0.75
CA TYR A 414 24.82 -4.21 -0.25
C TYR A 414 23.78 -3.11 -0.27
N LEU A 415 22.59 -3.31 0.32
CA LEU A 415 21.54 -2.30 0.30
C LEU A 415 21.80 -1.27 1.40
N THR A 416 22.04 -0.02 1.00
CA THR A 416 22.16 1.09 1.94
C THR A 416 20.80 1.49 2.51
N ASP A 417 20.77 2.16 3.66
CA ASP A 417 19.53 2.63 4.29
C ASP A 417 18.77 3.61 3.38
N ASP A 418 19.47 4.45 2.62
CA ASP A 418 18.85 5.37 1.65
C ASP A 418 18.13 4.61 0.53
N LYS A 419 18.76 3.58 -0.01
CA LYS A 419 18.16 2.72 -1.03
C LYS A 419 17.02 1.86 -0.47
N LEU A 420 17.17 1.37 0.76
CA LEU A 420 16.08 0.67 1.46
C LEU A 420 14.86 1.57 1.63
N SER A 421 15.06 2.82 2.04
CA SER A 421 13.97 3.80 2.13
C SER A 421 13.29 4.04 0.78
N GLN A 422 14.04 4.01 -0.30
CA GLN A 422 13.52 4.15 -1.66
C GLN A 422 12.62 2.99 -2.10
N TYR A 423 12.97 1.75 -1.72
CA TYR A 423 12.29 0.52 -2.14
C TYR A 423 11.38 -0.08 -1.06
N LEU A 424 11.16 0.63 0.04
CA LEU A 424 10.45 0.08 1.20
C LEU A 424 9.01 -0.34 0.87
N ILE A 425 8.32 0.40 0.01
CA ILE A 425 6.95 0.08 -0.44
C ILE A 425 6.92 -1.32 -1.03
N GLN A 426 7.83 -1.61 -1.96
CA GLN A 426 7.92 -2.91 -2.63
C GLN A 426 8.33 -4.02 -1.66
N LEU A 427 9.29 -3.78 -0.79
CA LEU A 427 9.76 -4.77 0.18
C LEU A 427 8.68 -5.16 1.20
N VAL A 428 7.84 -4.21 1.59
CA VAL A 428 6.65 -4.50 2.41
C VAL A 428 5.63 -5.34 1.64
N GLN A 429 5.38 -5.03 0.36
CA GLN A 429 4.42 -5.76 -0.46
C GLN A 429 4.83 -7.22 -0.69
N VAL A 430 6.12 -7.49 -0.92
CA VAL A 430 6.59 -8.86 -1.15
C VAL A 430 6.61 -9.74 0.12
N LEU A 431 6.40 -9.18 1.30
CA LEU A 431 6.07 -9.95 2.50
C LEU A 431 4.81 -10.80 2.32
N LYS A 432 3.89 -10.38 1.46
CA LYS A 432 2.66 -11.12 1.14
C LYS A 432 2.92 -12.44 0.41
N TYR A 433 4.07 -12.57 -0.23
CA TYR A 433 4.49 -13.77 -0.94
C TYR A 433 5.26 -14.75 -0.05
N GLU A 434 5.61 -14.34 1.17
CA GLU A 434 6.27 -15.22 2.13
C GLU A 434 5.32 -16.34 2.59
N GLN A 435 5.86 -17.55 2.63
CA GLN A 435 5.09 -18.75 2.97
C GLN A 435 4.70 -18.77 4.44
N TYR A 436 5.63 -18.36 5.33
CA TYR A 436 5.47 -18.38 6.78
C TYR A 436 5.59 -17.00 7.38
N LEU A 437 5.07 -16.81 8.58
CA LEU A 437 5.13 -15.56 9.33
C LEU A 437 6.58 -15.17 9.66
N ASP A 438 7.37 -16.12 10.14
CA ASP A 438 8.79 -15.94 10.42
C ASP A 438 9.62 -16.29 9.17
N ASN A 439 10.26 -15.30 8.62
CA ASN A 439 11.08 -15.44 7.42
C ASN A 439 12.22 -14.41 7.43
N PRO A 440 13.30 -14.63 6.66
CA PRO A 440 14.43 -13.74 6.63
C PRO A 440 14.09 -12.29 6.24
N LEU A 441 13.14 -12.09 5.33
CA LEU A 441 12.75 -10.74 4.88
C LEU A 441 12.06 -9.96 6.02
N ALA A 442 11.13 -10.58 6.72
CA ALA A 442 10.45 -9.96 7.86
C ALA A 442 11.45 -9.58 8.96
N ARG A 443 12.39 -10.45 9.28
CA ARG A 443 13.47 -10.20 10.24
C ARG A 443 14.39 -9.06 9.79
N PHE A 444 14.78 -9.05 8.53
CA PHE A 444 15.60 -7.99 7.95
C PHE A 444 14.91 -6.61 8.04
N LEU A 445 13.66 -6.52 7.60
CA LEU A 445 12.91 -5.27 7.63
C LEU A 445 12.66 -4.78 9.06
N LEU A 446 12.31 -5.68 9.98
CA LEU A 446 12.10 -5.33 11.38
C LEU A 446 13.39 -4.82 12.04
N LYS A 447 14.53 -5.49 11.81
CA LYS A 447 15.83 -5.06 12.30
C LYS A 447 16.21 -3.67 11.78
N LYS A 448 16.03 -3.43 10.50
CA LYS A 448 16.28 -2.11 9.89
C LYS A 448 15.32 -1.04 10.41
N ALA A 449 14.05 -1.37 10.58
CA ALA A 449 13.05 -0.46 11.15
C ALA A 449 13.38 -0.05 12.59
N LEU A 450 13.91 -0.96 13.40
CA LEU A 450 14.30 -0.71 14.79
C LEU A 450 15.63 0.04 14.92
N THR A 451 16.55 -0.12 13.97
CA THR A 451 17.86 0.57 13.99
C THR A 451 17.85 1.93 13.32
N ASN A 452 16.91 2.18 12.42
CA ASN A 452 16.74 3.45 11.72
C ASN A 452 15.30 3.94 11.88
N GLN A 453 15.09 5.02 12.63
CA GLN A 453 13.77 5.55 12.96
C GLN A 453 12.97 6.00 11.72
N ARG A 454 13.63 6.54 10.69
CA ARG A 454 12.95 6.94 9.44
C ARG A 454 12.41 5.73 8.69
N ILE A 455 13.18 4.66 8.60
CA ILE A 455 12.73 3.39 8.00
C ILE A 455 11.58 2.83 8.85
N GLY A 456 11.72 2.82 10.17
CA GLY A 456 10.69 2.34 11.10
C GLY A 456 9.38 3.10 11.00
N HIS A 457 9.43 4.42 10.82
CA HIS A 457 8.25 5.27 10.61
C HIS A 457 7.44 4.85 9.38
N PHE A 458 8.08 4.72 8.22
CA PHE A 458 7.39 4.32 6.98
C PHE A 458 7.05 2.83 6.97
N PHE A 459 7.85 1.98 7.59
CA PHE A 459 7.52 0.58 7.83
C PHE A 459 6.20 0.44 8.59
N PHE A 460 6.04 1.19 9.68
CA PHE A 460 4.79 1.25 10.44
C PHE A 460 3.60 1.66 9.55
N TRP A 461 3.70 2.80 8.85
CA TRP A 461 2.58 3.30 8.08
C TRP A 461 2.22 2.45 6.88
N HIS A 462 3.18 1.86 6.19
CA HIS A 462 2.90 0.95 5.08
C HIS A 462 2.19 -0.34 5.54
N LEU A 463 2.59 -0.90 6.67
CA LEU A 463 1.90 -2.06 7.25
C LEU A 463 0.50 -1.68 7.75
N LYS A 464 0.39 -0.58 8.52
CA LYS A 464 -0.88 -0.12 9.09
C LYS A 464 -1.91 0.22 8.02
N SER A 465 -1.50 0.78 6.90
CA SER A 465 -2.42 1.17 5.82
C SER A 465 -3.22 -0.01 5.25
N GLU A 466 -2.78 -1.23 5.44
CA GLU A 466 -3.42 -2.45 4.94
C GLU A 466 -4.08 -3.30 6.02
N MET A 467 -4.19 -2.82 7.26
CA MET A 467 -4.82 -3.56 8.36
C MET A 467 -6.30 -3.84 8.14
N HIS A 468 -6.99 -3.08 7.30
CA HIS A 468 -8.36 -3.35 6.86
C HIS A 468 -8.46 -4.58 5.94
N ASN A 469 -7.39 -4.96 5.27
CA ASN A 469 -7.35 -6.12 4.38
C ASN A 469 -7.20 -7.42 5.19
N LYS A 470 -8.27 -8.19 5.31
CA LYS A 470 -8.32 -9.43 6.11
C LYS A 470 -7.33 -10.51 5.66
N THR A 471 -6.89 -10.48 4.41
CA THR A 471 -5.92 -11.46 3.89
C THR A 471 -4.53 -11.29 4.49
N VAL A 472 -4.18 -10.09 4.93
CA VAL A 472 -2.84 -9.75 5.42
C VAL A 472 -2.82 -9.15 6.83
N SER A 473 -3.97 -8.83 7.40
CA SER A 473 -4.08 -8.13 8.70
C SER A 473 -3.40 -8.90 9.84
N GLN A 474 -3.45 -10.22 9.86
CA GLN A 474 -2.76 -11.02 10.87
C GLN A 474 -1.23 -10.91 10.71
N ARG A 475 -0.71 -11.14 9.51
CA ARG A 475 0.73 -11.05 9.21
C ARG A 475 1.28 -9.66 9.51
N PHE A 476 0.62 -8.64 9.00
CA PHE A 476 1.05 -7.25 9.19
C PHE A 476 0.84 -6.77 10.61
N GLY A 477 -0.24 -7.17 11.25
CA GLY A 477 -0.50 -6.86 12.65
C GLY A 477 0.54 -7.44 13.61
N LEU A 478 1.00 -8.67 13.37
CA LEU A 478 2.06 -9.30 14.16
C LEU A 478 3.41 -8.59 14.00
N LEU A 479 3.74 -8.14 12.79
CA LEU A 479 4.95 -7.33 12.56
C LEU A 479 4.85 -5.96 13.22
N LEU A 480 3.69 -5.32 13.14
CA LEU A 480 3.42 -4.05 13.80
C LEU A 480 3.51 -4.18 15.33
N GLU A 481 2.95 -5.24 15.91
CA GLU A 481 3.10 -5.53 17.34
C GLU A 481 4.57 -5.64 17.74
N SER A 482 5.34 -6.43 17.00
CA SER A 482 6.76 -6.66 17.28
C SER A 482 7.57 -5.36 17.19
N TYR A 483 7.31 -4.55 16.16
CA TYR A 483 7.94 -3.24 16.00
C TYR A 483 7.57 -2.29 17.14
N CYS A 484 6.28 -2.17 17.45
CA CYS A 484 5.80 -1.25 18.50
C CYS A 484 6.32 -1.64 19.90
N ARG A 485 6.49 -2.93 20.19
CA ARG A 485 7.08 -3.38 21.46
C ARG A 485 8.53 -2.96 21.63
N ALA A 486 9.26 -2.74 20.55
CA ALA A 486 10.70 -2.49 20.55
C ALA A 486 11.12 -1.09 20.08
N CYS A 487 10.20 -0.30 19.49
CA CYS A 487 10.53 1.03 18.98
C CYS A 487 10.66 2.13 20.06
N GLY A 488 10.30 1.83 21.29
CA GLY A 488 10.51 2.70 22.46
C GLY A 488 9.59 3.91 22.49
N MET A 489 10.17 5.03 22.85
CA MET A 489 9.46 6.31 22.96
C MET A 489 8.82 6.75 21.65
N TYR A 490 9.27 6.24 20.52
CA TYR A 490 8.68 6.56 19.23
C TYR A 490 7.25 6.03 19.08
N LEU A 491 6.86 5.00 19.82
CA LEU A 491 5.47 4.53 19.88
C LEU A 491 4.51 5.66 20.29
N LYS A 492 4.89 6.51 21.23
CA LYS A 492 4.08 7.66 21.63
C LYS A 492 3.88 8.66 20.49
N HIS A 493 4.93 8.91 19.70
CA HIS A 493 4.82 9.76 18.51
C HIS A 493 3.88 9.14 17.47
N LEU A 494 3.98 7.84 17.21
CA LEU A 494 3.10 7.12 16.30
C LEU A 494 1.64 7.11 16.79
N SER A 495 1.41 6.86 18.08
CA SER A 495 0.07 6.90 18.68
C SER A 495 -0.57 8.28 18.54
N ARG A 496 0.19 9.35 18.74
CA ARG A 496 -0.30 10.72 18.53
C ARG A 496 -0.61 11.02 17.06
N GLN A 497 0.21 10.50 16.13
CA GLN A 497 -0.08 10.61 14.71
C GLN A 497 -1.38 9.88 14.33
N VAL A 498 -1.57 8.68 14.84
CA VAL A 498 -2.81 7.89 14.61
C VAL A 498 -4.02 8.63 15.16
N GLU A 499 -3.96 9.15 16.38
CA GLU A 499 -5.03 9.94 16.99
C GLU A 499 -5.37 11.18 16.15
N ALA A 500 -4.36 11.94 15.74
CA ALA A 500 -4.54 13.11 14.88
C ALA A 500 -5.21 12.74 13.54
N MET A 501 -4.77 11.64 12.90
CA MET A 501 -5.36 11.19 11.64
C MET A 501 -6.81 10.75 11.81
N GLU A 502 -7.15 10.04 12.88
CA GLU A 502 -8.55 9.68 13.18
C GLU A 502 -9.44 10.92 13.33
N LYS A 503 -8.98 11.93 14.06
CA LYS A 503 -9.73 13.19 14.23
C LYS A 503 -9.92 13.92 12.89
N LEU A 504 -8.91 13.96 12.04
CA LEU A 504 -9.00 14.58 10.71
C LEU A 504 -9.95 13.81 9.77
N ILE A 505 -9.92 12.49 9.79
CA ILE A 505 -10.86 11.65 9.02
C ILE A 505 -12.29 11.94 9.48
N ASN A 506 -12.54 12.00 10.78
CA ASN A 506 -13.86 12.31 11.34
C ASN A 506 -14.36 13.69 10.90
N LEU A 507 -13.49 14.71 10.90
CA LEU A 507 -13.85 16.04 10.39
C LEU A 507 -14.24 16.00 8.91
N THR A 508 -13.51 15.22 8.12
CA THR A 508 -13.77 15.06 6.67
C THR A 508 -15.12 14.36 6.43
N ASP A 509 -15.44 13.36 7.25
CA ASP A 509 -16.71 12.63 7.13
C ASP A 509 -17.90 13.48 7.58
N LEU A 510 -17.71 14.29 8.60
CA LEU A 510 -18.71 15.30 8.99
C LEU A 510 -19.04 16.26 7.85
N LEU A 511 -18.01 16.77 7.18
CA LEU A 511 -18.18 17.66 6.02
C LEU A 511 -18.96 17.03 4.88
N LYS A 512 -18.80 15.71 4.68
CA LYS A 512 -19.53 14.98 3.63
C LYS A 512 -21.01 14.79 3.98
N GLN A 513 -21.34 14.70 5.28
CA GLN A 513 -22.71 14.51 5.77
C GLN A 513 -23.54 15.80 5.74
N GLU A 514 -22.87 16.97 5.85
CA GLU A 514 -23.55 18.26 5.68
C GLU A 514 -24.10 18.38 4.26
N LYS A 515 -25.33 18.91 4.16
CA LYS A 515 -26.05 19.04 2.89
C LYS A 515 -25.21 19.80 1.87
N LYS A 516 -25.11 19.26 0.67
CA LYS A 516 -24.36 19.84 -0.46
C LYS A 516 -24.79 21.26 -0.85
N ASP A 517 -25.93 21.73 -0.35
CA ASP A 517 -26.57 22.99 -0.71
C ASP A 517 -26.30 24.12 0.29
N GLU A 518 -25.61 23.87 1.39
CA GLU A 518 -25.24 24.94 2.32
C GLU A 518 -24.01 25.73 1.82
N ALA A 519 -24.09 27.06 1.96
CA ALA A 519 -23.04 27.94 1.52
C ALA A 519 -21.68 27.59 2.17
N GLN A 520 -20.60 27.57 1.40
CA GLN A 520 -19.23 27.28 1.82
C GLN A 520 -18.81 27.98 3.13
N LYS A 521 -19.34 29.16 3.42
CA LYS A 521 -19.09 29.90 4.66
C LYS A 521 -19.67 29.21 5.91
N VAL A 522 -20.81 28.52 5.78
CA VAL A 522 -21.47 27.80 6.90
C VAL A 522 -20.67 26.55 7.23
N GLN A 523 -20.22 25.81 6.22
CA GLN A 523 -19.36 24.65 6.39
C GLN A 523 -18.05 25.01 7.07
N MET A 524 -17.42 26.12 6.70
CA MET A 524 -16.19 26.61 7.32
C MET A 524 -16.40 27.02 8.79
N LYS A 525 -17.51 27.67 9.10
CA LYS A 525 -17.85 28.04 10.48
C LYS A 525 -18.01 26.79 11.34
N PHE A 526 -18.72 25.79 10.83
CA PHE A 526 -18.91 24.51 11.51
C PHE A 526 -17.57 23.80 11.78
N LEU A 527 -16.68 23.72 10.78
CA LEU A 527 -15.35 23.13 10.95
C LEU A 527 -14.51 23.83 12.01
N VAL A 528 -14.47 25.15 11.98
CA VAL A 528 -13.72 25.95 12.98
C VAL A 528 -14.28 25.71 14.37
N GLU A 529 -15.59 25.57 14.50
CA GLU A 529 -16.26 25.27 15.77
C GLU A 529 -15.91 23.88 16.28
N GLN A 530 -15.92 22.85 15.40
CA GLN A 530 -15.50 21.49 15.76
C GLN A 530 -14.01 21.43 16.17
N MET A 531 -13.13 22.12 15.46
CA MET A 531 -11.69 22.15 15.76
C MET A 531 -11.36 22.89 17.06
N ARG A 532 -12.25 23.76 17.55
CA ARG A 532 -12.08 24.44 18.84
C ARG A 532 -12.45 23.58 20.04
N ARG A 533 -13.05 22.44 19.83
CA ARG A 533 -13.34 21.49 20.91
C ARG A 533 -12.05 21.02 21.56
N PRO A 534 -11.97 20.87 22.89
CA PRO A 534 -10.75 20.48 23.61
C PRO A 534 -10.16 19.16 23.15
N ASP A 535 -10.99 18.16 22.82
CA ASP A 535 -10.56 16.84 22.31
C ASP A 535 -9.86 16.95 20.95
N TYR A 536 -10.38 17.79 20.05
CA TYR A 536 -9.73 18.06 18.76
C TYR A 536 -8.48 18.92 18.90
N MET A 537 -8.52 19.92 19.75
CA MET A 537 -7.36 20.78 19.98
C MET A 537 -6.16 19.99 20.50
N ASP A 538 -6.37 19.12 21.48
CA ASP A 538 -5.29 18.31 22.06
C ASP A 538 -4.76 17.27 21.06
N ALA A 539 -5.65 16.61 20.31
CA ALA A 539 -5.24 15.60 19.32
C ALA A 539 -4.47 16.21 18.14
N LEU A 540 -4.81 17.44 17.74
CA LEU A 540 -4.25 18.11 16.59
C LEU A 540 -3.10 19.07 16.92
N GLN A 541 -2.66 19.15 18.19
CA GLN A 541 -1.50 19.95 18.61
C GLN A 541 -0.26 19.08 18.83
N ASN A 542 0.91 19.59 18.45
CA ASN A 542 2.20 19.00 18.76
C ASN A 542 2.37 17.53 18.32
N PHE A 543 1.90 17.19 17.13
CA PHE A 543 2.20 15.88 16.53
C PHE A 543 3.14 16.04 15.34
N THR A 544 3.89 14.99 15.03
CA THR A 544 4.76 14.96 13.85
C THR A 544 3.99 14.47 12.63
N SER A 545 4.33 15.00 11.45
CA SER A 545 3.64 14.62 10.22
C SER A 545 3.94 13.17 9.82
N PRO A 546 2.94 12.35 9.49
CA PRO A 546 3.18 11.04 8.90
C PRO A 546 3.94 11.08 7.56
N LEU A 547 3.83 12.17 6.79
CA LEU A 547 4.60 12.37 5.55
C LEU A 547 6.06 12.66 5.80
N ASN A 548 6.37 13.37 6.88
CA ASN A 548 7.73 13.70 7.26
C ASN A 548 7.86 13.77 8.79
N PRO A 549 8.41 12.73 9.44
CA PRO A 549 8.49 12.67 10.89
C PRO A 549 9.40 13.73 11.53
N LEU A 550 10.19 14.46 10.74
CA LEU A 550 11.00 15.57 11.21
C LEU A 550 10.20 16.88 11.34
N CYS A 551 8.99 16.93 10.76
CA CYS A 551 8.15 18.10 10.77
C CYS A 551 7.09 18.00 11.88
N THR A 552 7.21 18.87 12.89
CA THR A 552 6.17 19.02 13.94
C THR A 552 5.10 19.99 13.48
N ILE A 553 3.84 19.59 13.59
CA ILE A 553 2.69 20.43 13.29
C ILE A 553 2.27 21.14 14.56
N LEU A 554 2.49 22.45 14.61
CA LEU A 554 2.24 23.29 15.81
C LEU A 554 0.97 24.14 15.73
N HIS A 555 0.54 24.50 14.52
CA HIS A 555 -0.62 25.34 14.28
C HIS A 555 -1.47 24.83 13.14
N HIS A 556 -2.79 25.02 13.27
CA HIS A 556 -3.77 24.67 12.26
C HIS A 556 -4.34 25.93 11.63
N GLY A 557 -4.18 26.05 10.31
CA GLY A 557 -4.91 26.99 9.49
C GLY A 557 -5.76 26.23 8.49
N ILE A 558 -7.03 26.56 8.36
CA ILE A 558 -7.89 26.07 7.29
C ILE A 558 -7.81 27.06 6.15
N ASP A 559 -7.30 26.65 4.98
CA ASP A 559 -7.31 27.50 3.80
C ASP A 559 -8.74 27.58 3.25
N GLN A 560 -9.25 28.80 3.14
CA GLN A 560 -10.61 29.09 2.65
C GLN A 560 -10.85 28.66 1.19
N ARG A 561 -9.80 28.32 0.44
CA ARG A 561 -9.89 27.98 -1.00
C ARG A 561 -10.29 26.55 -1.27
N ALA A 562 -10.28 25.69 -0.26
CA ALA A 562 -10.49 24.25 -0.44
C ALA A 562 -11.72 23.77 0.34
N ALA A 563 -12.91 24.18 -0.06
CA ALA A 563 -14.18 23.77 0.57
C ALA A 563 -14.48 22.27 0.51
N LYS A 564 -13.69 21.49 -0.23
CA LYS A 564 -13.83 20.05 -0.33
C LYS A 564 -12.65 19.26 0.27
N GLN A 565 -11.59 19.99 0.73
CA GLN A 565 -10.36 19.40 1.26
C GLN A 565 -9.85 20.21 2.43
N LEU A 566 -9.54 19.53 3.54
CA LEU A 566 -8.94 20.18 4.70
C LEU A 566 -7.44 20.36 4.44
N ILE A 567 -6.95 21.60 4.47
CA ILE A 567 -5.53 21.91 4.31
C ILE A 567 -4.99 22.39 5.66
N PHE A 568 -4.00 21.67 6.18
CA PHE A 568 -3.31 22.02 7.42
C PHE A 568 -1.94 22.60 7.11
N SER A 569 -1.65 23.76 7.67
CA SER A 569 -0.34 24.40 7.54
C SER A 569 0.53 24.16 8.77
N SER A 570 1.78 23.81 8.58
CA SER A 570 2.78 23.75 9.64
C SER A 570 3.67 24.99 9.65
N LEU A 571 4.41 25.23 10.75
CA LEU A 571 5.45 26.26 10.83
C LEU A 571 6.63 25.99 9.88
N SER A 572 6.89 24.73 9.58
CA SER A 572 7.73 24.37 8.44
C SER A 572 6.92 24.54 7.15
N SER A 573 7.56 24.82 6.05
CA SER A 573 6.99 25.16 4.74
C SER A 573 5.99 24.14 4.14
N THR A 574 5.67 23.06 4.84
CA THR A 574 4.80 21.96 4.37
C THR A 574 3.35 22.16 4.79
N SER A 575 2.43 22.05 3.85
CA SER A 575 0.99 21.99 4.08
C SER A 575 0.48 20.59 3.74
N LEU A 576 -0.49 20.08 4.51
CA LEU A 576 -1.04 18.74 4.38
C LEU A 576 -2.50 18.79 3.97
N SER A 577 -2.93 17.90 3.11
CA SER A 577 -4.35 17.68 2.81
C SER A 577 -4.71 16.22 3.05
N PRO A 578 -5.62 15.92 4.02
CA PRO A 578 -6.15 14.58 4.16
C PRO A 578 -7.19 14.30 3.07
N PHE A 579 -7.05 13.16 2.41
CA PHE A 579 -8.01 12.64 1.47
C PHE A 579 -8.73 11.44 2.07
N ALA A 580 -10.03 11.58 2.29
CA ALA A 580 -10.91 10.46 2.60
C ALA A 580 -11.76 10.14 1.37
N SER A 581 -11.92 8.85 1.05
CA SER A 581 -12.62 8.28 -0.11
C SER A 581 -11.87 8.32 -1.47
N ALA A 582 -10.55 8.49 -1.47
CA ALA A 582 -9.73 8.30 -2.66
C ALA A 582 -8.64 7.26 -2.35
N ASP A 583 -8.49 6.26 -3.22
CA ASP A 583 -7.35 5.36 -3.14
C ASP A 583 -6.10 6.11 -3.62
N LEU A 584 -5.15 6.34 -2.72
CA LEU A 584 -3.90 7.07 -3.01
C LEU A 584 -2.70 6.15 -3.26
N ARG A 585 -2.88 4.84 -3.32
CA ARG A 585 -1.78 3.91 -3.57
C ARG A 585 -1.19 4.09 -4.97
N GLN A 586 -2.00 4.43 -5.96
CA GLN A 586 -1.57 4.74 -7.32
C GLN A 586 -0.69 5.99 -7.36
N ASP A 587 -1.12 7.07 -6.69
CA ASP A 587 -0.35 8.30 -6.56
C ASP A 587 0.96 8.07 -5.82
N MET A 588 0.92 7.36 -4.69
CA MET A 588 2.10 7.04 -3.89
C MET A 588 3.14 6.25 -4.68
N LEU A 589 2.72 5.23 -5.43
CA LEU A 589 3.60 4.43 -6.27
C LEU A 589 4.17 5.26 -7.44
N THR A 590 3.33 6.00 -8.15
CA THR A 590 3.76 6.82 -9.28
C THR A 590 4.77 7.88 -8.85
N LEU A 591 4.54 8.55 -7.72
CA LEU A 591 5.47 9.55 -7.17
C LEU A 591 6.80 8.93 -6.74
N GLN A 592 6.78 7.72 -6.17
CA GLN A 592 7.98 6.97 -5.87
C GLN A 592 8.79 6.66 -7.15
N ILE A 593 8.14 6.19 -8.19
CA ILE A 593 8.79 5.88 -9.47
C ILE A 593 9.37 7.14 -10.11
N ILE A 594 8.65 8.26 -10.08
CA ILE A 594 9.16 9.57 -10.54
C ILE A 594 10.40 9.99 -9.76
N ARG A 595 10.44 9.78 -8.45
CA ARG A 595 11.61 10.07 -7.60
C ARG A 595 12.81 9.21 -7.98
N ILE A 596 12.58 7.94 -8.29
CA ILE A 596 13.63 7.02 -8.77
C ILE A 596 14.13 7.46 -10.15
N MET A 597 13.24 7.85 -11.06
CA MET A 597 13.63 8.38 -12.38
C MET A 597 14.49 9.63 -12.24
N GLU A 598 14.11 10.56 -11.38
CA GLU A 598 14.89 11.77 -11.10
C GLU A 598 16.30 11.44 -10.60
N ASN A 599 16.43 10.50 -9.65
CA ASN A 599 17.73 10.07 -9.15
C ASN A 599 18.61 9.46 -10.27
N ILE A 600 18.03 8.67 -11.17
CA ILE A 600 18.74 8.10 -12.31
C ILE A 600 19.23 9.23 -13.23
N TRP A 601 18.38 10.21 -13.54
CA TRP A 601 18.73 11.33 -14.39
C TRP A 601 19.85 12.19 -13.78
N GLN A 602 19.75 12.50 -12.49
CA GLN A 602 20.78 13.27 -11.78
C GLN A 602 22.13 12.54 -11.76
N ASN A 603 22.14 11.21 -11.55
CA ASN A 603 23.35 10.41 -11.58
C ASN A 603 24.02 10.39 -12.98
N GLN A 604 23.26 10.66 -14.04
CA GLN A 604 23.77 10.76 -15.41
C GLN A 604 24.01 12.22 -15.85
N GLY A 605 23.94 13.17 -14.93
CA GLY A 605 24.15 14.60 -15.21
C GLY A 605 22.97 15.30 -15.87
N LEU A 606 21.76 14.69 -15.85
CA LEU A 606 20.51 15.29 -16.30
C LEU A 606 19.75 15.85 -15.09
N ASP A 607 19.69 17.16 -14.97
CA ASP A 607 18.88 17.82 -13.95
C ASP A 607 17.55 18.28 -14.53
N LEU A 608 16.51 17.43 -14.38
CA LEU A 608 15.18 17.70 -14.95
C LEU A 608 14.19 18.29 -13.96
N ARG A 609 14.63 18.63 -12.77
CA ARG A 609 13.81 19.35 -11.75
C ARG A 609 12.40 18.80 -11.56
N MET A 610 12.30 17.51 -11.28
CA MET A 610 11.04 16.88 -10.92
C MET A 610 10.56 17.36 -9.54
N LEU A 611 9.28 17.24 -9.29
CA LEU A 611 8.69 17.57 -8.00
C LEU A 611 7.85 16.40 -7.49
N PRO A 612 8.47 15.32 -7.01
CA PRO A 612 7.77 14.21 -6.39
C PRO A 612 7.32 14.61 -4.97
N TYR A 613 6.19 15.29 -4.88
CA TYR A 613 5.63 15.74 -3.60
C TYR A 613 5.25 14.57 -2.69
N GLY A 614 5.15 14.82 -1.37
CA GLY A 614 4.81 13.80 -0.40
C GLY A 614 3.39 13.26 -0.58
N CYS A 615 3.26 11.94 -0.59
CA CYS A 615 1.98 11.23 -0.64
C CYS A 615 2.09 9.94 0.18
N LEU A 616 1.14 9.70 1.07
CA LEU A 616 1.14 8.52 1.93
C LEU A 616 -0.28 7.99 2.10
N SER A 617 -0.49 6.74 1.69
CA SER A 617 -1.70 5.98 2.06
C SER A 617 -1.59 5.56 3.53
N ILE A 618 -2.61 5.86 4.34
CA ILE A 618 -2.66 5.54 5.77
C ILE A 618 -3.76 4.58 6.16
N GLY A 619 -4.64 4.23 5.23
CA GLY A 619 -5.76 3.33 5.47
C GLY A 619 -6.56 3.03 4.21
N ASP A 620 -7.74 2.44 4.39
CA ASP A 620 -8.65 2.12 3.29
C ASP A 620 -9.22 3.38 2.64
N CYS A 621 -8.80 3.66 1.43
CA CYS A 621 -9.17 4.87 0.68
C CYS A 621 -8.94 6.18 1.47
N VAL A 622 -7.90 6.21 2.30
CA VAL A 622 -7.52 7.36 3.11
C VAL A 622 -6.02 7.60 3.02
N GLY A 623 -5.63 8.84 2.87
CA GLY A 623 -4.23 9.21 2.84
C GLY A 623 -3.97 10.69 3.01
N LEU A 624 -2.71 11.05 2.92
CA LEU A 624 -2.19 12.40 3.03
C LEU A 624 -1.43 12.79 1.77
N ILE A 625 -1.63 14.01 1.34
CA ILE A 625 -0.89 14.62 0.25
C ILE A 625 -0.27 15.94 0.73
N GLU A 626 1.00 16.15 0.37
CA GLU A 626 1.68 17.42 0.54
C GLU A 626 1.09 18.47 -0.40
N VAL A 627 0.76 19.64 0.11
CA VAL A 627 0.31 20.77 -0.69
C VAL A 627 1.51 21.61 -1.12
N VAL A 628 1.76 21.64 -2.42
CA VAL A 628 2.83 22.46 -2.99
C VAL A 628 2.39 23.93 -3.02
N ARG A 629 3.07 24.76 -2.25
CA ARG A 629 2.77 26.20 -2.18
C ARG A 629 3.20 26.95 -3.44
N ASN A 630 2.59 28.11 -3.67
CA ASN A 630 2.89 29.00 -4.78
C ASN A 630 2.77 28.30 -6.14
N SER A 631 1.81 27.41 -6.27
CA SER A 631 1.52 26.67 -7.50
C SER A 631 0.07 26.90 -7.95
N HIS A 632 -0.15 26.80 -9.24
CA HIS A 632 -1.47 27.00 -9.86
C HIS A 632 -1.65 25.95 -10.96
N THR A 633 -2.88 25.48 -11.14
CA THR A 633 -3.19 24.62 -12.28
C THR A 633 -3.13 25.43 -13.58
N ILE A 634 -2.84 24.77 -14.69
CA ILE A 634 -2.90 25.42 -16.02
C ILE A 634 -4.29 26.05 -16.24
N MET A 635 -5.36 25.36 -15.80
CA MET A 635 -6.73 25.90 -15.86
C MET A 635 -6.85 27.24 -15.10
N GLN A 636 -6.34 27.32 -13.87
CA GLN A 636 -6.40 28.55 -13.07
C GLN A 636 -5.65 29.71 -13.75
N ILE A 637 -4.52 29.41 -14.39
CA ILE A 637 -3.74 30.43 -15.13
C ILE A 637 -4.50 30.89 -16.37
N GLN A 638 -5.10 29.95 -17.13
CA GLN A 638 -5.87 30.27 -18.35
C GLN A 638 -7.18 31.02 -18.06
N CYS A 639 -7.80 30.76 -16.89
CA CYS A 639 -9.07 31.38 -16.51
C CYS A 639 -8.94 32.74 -15.79
N LYS A 640 -7.77 33.34 -15.71
CA LYS A 640 -7.57 34.72 -15.20
C LYS A 640 -8.27 35.73 -16.10
N GLY A 641 -9.57 35.88 -15.96
CA GLY A 641 -10.44 36.76 -16.79
C GLY A 641 -11.89 36.29 -16.85
N GLY A 642 -12.22 35.27 -16.02
CA GLY A 642 -13.59 34.72 -15.92
C GLY A 642 -13.95 33.78 -17.06
N LEU A 643 -15.25 33.44 -17.16
CA LEU A 643 -15.77 32.45 -18.13
C LEU A 643 -15.45 32.82 -19.58
N LYS A 644 -15.42 34.13 -19.91
CA LYS A 644 -15.06 34.64 -21.24
C LYS A 644 -13.58 34.34 -21.57
N GLY A 645 -12.68 34.37 -20.59
CA GLY A 645 -11.25 34.05 -20.80
C GLY A 645 -11.03 32.56 -21.01
N ALA A 646 -11.83 31.71 -20.34
CA ALA A 646 -11.78 30.24 -20.49
C ALA A 646 -12.25 29.76 -21.88
N LEU A 647 -13.21 30.45 -22.47
CA LEU A 647 -13.72 30.13 -23.82
C LEU A 647 -12.84 30.68 -24.94
N GLN A 648 -12.03 31.72 -24.66
CA GLN A 648 -11.04 32.29 -25.59
C GLN A 648 -9.63 31.78 -25.18
N PHE A 649 -9.41 30.47 -25.23
CA PHE A 649 -8.11 29.88 -24.94
C PHE A 649 -6.98 30.56 -25.76
N ASN A 650 -6.14 31.34 -25.09
CA ASN A 650 -5.00 32.00 -25.70
C ASN A 650 -3.72 31.25 -25.31
N SER A 651 -3.02 30.71 -26.28
CA SER A 651 -1.78 29.96 -26.08
C SER A 651 -0.63 30.75 -25.46
N HIS A 652 -0.67 32.06 -25.51
CA HIS A 652 0.34 32.97 -24.93
C HIS A 652 0.10 33.26 -23.42
N THR A 653 -1.04 32.93 -22.88
CA THR A 653 -1.41 33.28 -21.50
C THR A 653 -0.44 32.71 -20.47
N LEU A 654 -0.01 31.46 -20.61
CA LEU A 654 0.95 30.84 -19.69
C LEU A 654 2.32 31.52 -19.72
N HIS A 655 2.84 31.77 -20.90
CA HIS A 655 4.13 32.48 -21.06
C HIS A 655 4.08 33.89 -20.46
N GLN A 656 2.99 34.63 -20.74
CA GLN A 656 2.83 35.99 -20.19
C GLN A 656 2.70 35.94 -18.65
N TRP A 657 2.00 34.99 -18.10
CA TRP A 657 1.88 34.79 -16.66
C TRP A 657 3.26 34.55 -16.00
N LEU A 658 4.09 33.67 -16.60
CA LEU A 658 5.45 33.40 -16.11
C LEU A 658 6.33 34.65 -16.20
N LYS A 659 6.22 35.42 -17.28
CA LYS A 659 6.96 36.65 -17.47
C LYS A 659 6.57 37.75 -16.47
N ASP A 660 5.30 37.81 -16.10
CA ASP A 660 4.80 38.77 -15.10
C ASP A 660 5.27 38.38 -13.68
N LYS A 661 5.40 37.11 -13.39
CA LYS A 661 5.87 36.57 -12.09
C LYS A 661 7.40 36.67 -11.93
N ASN A 662 8.14 36.57 -13.02
CA ASN A 662 9.61 36.51 -13.03
C ASN A 662 10.18 37.61 -13.89
N LYS A 663 10.77 38.63 -13.25
CA LYS A 663 11.33 39.82 -13.95
C LYS A 663 12.86 39.77 -13.96
N GLY A 664 13.46 40.34 -15.00
CA GLY A 664 14.91 40.43 -15.14
C GLY A 664 15.57 39.06 -15.31
N GLU A 665 16.66 38.83 -14.62
CA GLU A 665 17.41 37.54 -14.66
C GLU A 665 16.59 36.34 -14.22
N MET A 666 15.59 36.53 -13.36
CA MET A 666 14.70 35.46 -12.90
C MET A 666 13.84 34.88 -14.02
N TYR A 667 13.58 35.62 -15.10
CA TYR A 667 12.81 35.14 -16.24
C TYR A 667 13.52 33.99 -16.97
N ASP A 668 14.79 34.11 -17.26
CA ASP A 668 15.54 33.05 -17.93
C ASP A 668 15.66 31.80 -17.05
N GLN A 669 15.82 31.99 -15.74
CA GLN A 669 15.81 30.87 -14.78
C GLN A 669 14.45 30.16 -14.75
N ALA A 670 13.34 30.93 -14.77
CA ALA A 670 12.00 30.34 -14.76
C ALA A 670 11.71 29.56 -16.05
N ILE A 671 12.14 30.07 -17.21
CA ILE A 671 11.98 29.36 -18.49
C ILE A 671 12.84 28.09 -18.52
N ASP A 672 14.06 28.12 -18.01
CA ASP A 672 14.94 26.96 -17.93
C ASP A 672 14.35 25.90 -17.00
N LEU A 673 13.84 26.31 -15.85
CA LEU A 673 13.18 25.40 -14.86
C LEU A 673 11.90 24.78 -15.44
N PHE A 674 11.08 25.55 -16.14
CA PHE A 674 9.90 25.06 -16.86
C PHE A 674 10.30 24.04 -17.93
N THR A 675 11.29 24.34 -18.74
CA THR A 675 11.76 23.49 -19.85
C THR A 675 12.27 22.16 -19.33
N ARG A 676 13.11 22.15 -18.28
CA ARG A 676 13.65 20.94 -17.66
C ARG A 676 12.56 20.09 -17.05
N SER A 677 11.69 20.67 -16.23
CA SER A 677 10.60 19.96 -15.58
C SER A 677 9.57 19.43 -16.58
N CYS A 678 9.26 20.21 -17.62
CA CYS A 678 8.38 19.76 -18.71
C CYS A 678 8.97 18.53 -19.43
N ALA A 679 10.26 18.54 -19.75
CA ALA A 679 10.94 17.40 -20.37
C ALA A 679 10.84 16.14 -19.50
N GLY A 680 11.13 16.26 -18.22
CA GLY A 680 11.05 15.13 -17.29
C GLY A 680 9.64 14.54 -17.17
N TYR A 681 8.61 15.38 -17.04
CA TYR A 681 7.23 14.90 -16.96
C TYR A 681 6.69 14.36 -18.28
N CYS A 682 7.09 14.90 -19.43
CA CYS A 682 6.77 14.32 -20.73
C CYS A 682 7.27 12.86 -20.83
N VAL A 683 8.53 12.63 -20.47
CA VAL A 683 9.13 11.30 -20.50
C VAL A 683 8.52 10.37 -19.47
N ALA A 684 8.38 10.80 -18.22
CA ALA A 684 7.82 9.99 -17.14
C ALA A 684 6.37 9.59 -17.41
N THR A 685 5.51 10.52 -17.81
CA THR A 685 4.09 10.23 -18.10
C THR A 685 3.90 9.35 -19.32
N PHE A 686 4.78 9.46 -20.32
CA PHE A 686 4.78 8.57 -21.47
C PHE A 686 5.14 7.12 -21.06
N ILE A 687 6.27 6.95 -20.40
CA ILE A 687 6.76 5.62 -20.01
C ILE A 687 5.74 4.90 -19.11
N LEU A 688 5.21 5.62 -18.13
CA LEU A 688 4.26 5.09 -17.15
C LEU A 688 2.81 5.02 -17.67
N GLY A 689 2.53 5.53 -18.86
CA GLY A 689 1.17 5.52 -19.42
C GLY A 689 0.16 6.23 -18.54
N ILE A 690 0.54 7.41 -17.97
CA ILE A 690 -0.34 8.19 -17.12
C ILE A 690 -1.51 8.72 -17.95
N GLY A 691 -2.71 8.25 -17.61
CA GLY A 691 -3.94 8.66 -18.30
C GLY A 691 -4.56 9.95 -17.73
N ASP A 692 -5.61 10.39 -18.42
CA ASP A 692 -6.49 11.49 -17.98
C ASP A 692 -5.80 12.83 -17.72
N ARG A 693 -4.79 13.18 -18.53
CA ARG A 693 -4.09 14.48 -18.40
C ARG A 693 -4.92 15.61 -19.00
N HIS A 694 -5.15 16.64 -18.22
CA HIS A 694 -5.88 17.84 -18.60
C HIS A 694 -5.34 19.08 -17.84
N ASN A 695 -5.85 20.26 -18.16
CA ASN A 695 -5.37 21.51 -17.59
C ASN A 695 -5.61 21.70 -16.08
N SER A 696 -6.42 20.81 -15.45
CA SER A 696 -6.65 20.84 -13.99
C SER A 696 -5.72 19.92 -13.20
N ASN A 697 -4.98 19.03 -13.84
CA ASN A 697 -4.03 18.13 -13.17
C ASN A 697 -2.56 18.31 -13.60
N ILE A 698 -2.29 19.44 -14.25
CA ILE A 698 -0.94 19.93 -14.51
C ILE A 698 -0.80 21.28 -13.83
N MET A 699 0.24 21.45 -13.05
CA MET A 699 0.49 22.65 -12.25
C MET A 699 1.82 23.30 -12.59
N VAL A 700 1.89 24.59 -12.35
CA VAL A 700 3.11 25.39 -12.49
C VAL A 700 3.29 26.25 -11.24
N LYS A 701 4.50 26.24 -10.68
CA LYS A 701 4.89 27.12 -9.58
C LYS A 701 5.20 28.53 -10.09
N ASP A 702 5.13 29.49 -9.18
CA ASP A 702 5.48 30.88 -9.50
C ASP A 702 6.90 31.04 -10.07
N ASP A 703 7.83 30.15 -9.72
CA ASP A 703 9.23 30.12 -10.22
C ASP A 703 9.41 29.40 -11.57
N GLY A 704 8.33 28.87 -12.15
CA GLY A 704 8.32 28.22 -13.45
C GLY A 704 8.35 26.70 -13.44
N GLN A 705 8.60 26.04 -12.29
CA GLN A 705 8.62 24.58 -12.23
C GLN A 705 7.24 23.99 -12.53
N LEU A 706 7.18 23.11 -13.53
CA LEU A 706 6.00 22.34 -13.90
C LEU A 706 6.00 21.01 -13.18
N PHE A 707 4.81 20.55 -12.75
CA PHE A 707 4.61 19.22 -12.23
C PHE A 707 3.19 18.73 -12.47
N HIS A 708 3.01 17.40 -12.45
CA HIS A 708 1.71 16.75 -12.61
C HIS A 708 1.19 16.31 -11.25
N ILE A 709 -0.13 16.25 -11.12
CA ILE A 709 -0.86 15.74 -9.95
C ILE A 709 -1.93 14.75 -10.40
N ASP A 710 -2.51 14.00 -9.44
CA ASP A 710 -3.63 13.08 -9.67
C ASP A 710 -3.25 11.95 -10.66
N PHE A 711 -2.54 10.95 -10.15
CA PHE A 711 -2.05 9.80 -10.92
C PHE A 711 -2.94 8.57 -10.80
N GLY A 712 -4.24 8.74 -10.58
CA GLY A 712 -5.19 7.65 -10.37
C GLY A 712 -5.30 6.60 -11.49
N HIS A 713 -4.62 6.80 -12.61
CA HIS A 713 -4.58 5.88 -13.75
C HIS A 713 -3.18 5.85 -14.36
N PHE A 714 -2.50 4.72 -14.26
CA PHE A 714 -1.20 4.45 -14.87
C PHE A 714 -1.24 3.15 -15.70
N LEU A 715 -0.18 2.85 -16.42
CA LEU A 715 -0.03 1.70 -17.34
C LEU A 715 -1.15 1.61 -18.39
N ASP A 716 -1.62 2.77 -18.87
CA ASP A 716 -2.71 2.88 -19.85
C ASP A 716 -4.01 2.15 -19.44
N HIS A 717 -4.22 1.96 -18.13
CA HIS A 717 -5.44 1.35 -17.62
C HIS A 717 -6.64 2.27 -17.88
N LYS A 718 -7.34 2.01 -18.97
CA LYS A 718 -8.48 2.83 -19.41
C LYS A 718 -9.75 2.37 -18.73
N LYS A 719 -10.46 3.30 -18.09
CA LYS A 719 -11.90 3.12 -17.87
C LYS A 719 -12.53 2.96 -19.23
N LYS A 720 -12.91 1.74 -19.61
CA LYS A 720 -13.76 1.45 -20.75
C LYS A 720 -15.16 2.05 -20.48
N LYS A 721 -15.32 3.35 -20.69
CA LYS A 721 -16.62 3.98 -20.77
C LYS A 721 -17.08 3.92 -22.22
N PHE A 722 -18.13 3.12 -22.47
CA PHE A 722 -18.86 3.06 -23.75
C PHE A 722 -18.12 2.55 -25.00
N GLY A 723 -17.14 1.66 -24.89
CA GLY A 723 -16.58 0.95 -26.04
C GLY A 723 -15.80 1.80 -27.07
N TYR A 724 -15.67 3.10 -26.88
CA TYR A 724 -14.91 4.00 -27.76
C TYR A 724 -13.47 4.17 -27.30
N LYS A 725 -12.52 3.69 -28.10
CA LYS A 725 -11.10 4.08 -28.02
C LYS A 725 -10.97 5.53 -28.53
N ARG A 726 -10.80 6.50 -27.64
CA ARG A 726 -10.30 7.82 -28.05
C ARG A 726 -8.81 7.70 -28.34
N GLU A 727 -8.36 8.05 -29.52
CA GLU A 727 -6.96 8.27 -29.81
C GLU A 727 -6.50 9.44 -28.97
N ARG A 728 -5.58 9.20 -28.05
CA ARG A 728 -4.97 10.24 -27.21
C ARG A 728 -3.53 10.43 -27.62
N VAL A 729 -3.06 11.67 -27.50
CA VAL A 729 -1.64 11.98 -27.64
C VAL A 729 -0.83 11.20 -26.60
N PRO A 730 0.42 10.81 -26.90
CA PRO A 730 1.27 10.03 -25.99
C PRO A 730 1.54 10.72 -24.64
N PHE A 731 1.67 12.04 -24.64
CA PHE A 731 1.85 12.90 -23.47
C PHE A 731 1.47 14.33 -23.79
N VAL A 732 1.34 15.18 -22.77
CA VAL A 732 0.91 16.57 -22.95
C VAL A 732 2.08 17.46 -23.32
N LEU A 733 2.08 17.98 -24.54
CA LEU A 733 3.01 18.98 -25.05
C LEU A 733 2.24 19.94 -25.96
N THR A 734 1.45 20.80 -25.36
CA THR A 734 0.56 21.74 -26.05
C THR A 734 1.26 22.98 -26.53
N GLN A 735 0.62 23.76 -27.40
CA GLN A 735 1.19 24.98 -27.99
C GLN A 735 1.60 26.00 -26.96
N ASP A 736 0.87 26.14 -25.86
CA ASP A 736 1.21 27.04 -24.75
C ASP A 736 2.52 26.63 -24.05
N PHE A 737 2.80 25.33 -23.90
CA PHE A 737 4.08 24.84 -23.39
C PHE A 737 5.23 25.10 -24.36
N LEU A 738 5.00 24.91 -25.66
CA LEU A 738 5.99 25.18 -26.70
C LEU A 738 6.35 26.66 -26.75
N ILE A 739 5.39 27.56 -26.59
CA ILE A 739 5.62 29.01 -26.54
C ILE A 739 6.48 29.38 -25.33
N VAL A 740 6.26 28.80 -24.17
CA VAL A 740 7.11 29.02 -22.98
C VAL A 740 8.54 28.55 -23.25
N ILE A 741 8.70 27.34 -23.75
CA ILE A 741 10.02 26.73 -24.04
C ILE A 741 10.81 27.59 -25.04
N SER A 742 10.13 28.10 -26.07
CA SER A 742 10.74 28.92 -27.12
C SER A 742 10.78 30.41 -26.81
N LYS A 743 10.57 30.81 -25.54
CA LYS A 743 10.61 32.20 -25.06
C LYS A 743 9.66 33.16 -25.80
N GLY A 744 8.49 32.66 -26.18
CA GLY A 744 7.44 33.45 -26.81
C GLY A 744 7.49 33.53 -28.34
N THR A 745 8.39 32.81 -28.99
CA THR A 745 8.52 32.78 -30.46
C THR A 745 7.35 32.06 -31.10
N GLN A 746 6.81 32.52 -32.21
CA GLN A 746 5.66 31.91 -32.90
C GLN A 746 6.00 30.59 -33.57
N GLU A 747 7.16 30.48 -34.22
CA GLU A 747 7.66 29.25 -34.80
C GLU A 747 8.43 28.42 -33.79
N CYS A 748 7.75 27.97 -32.74
CA CYS A 748 8.32 27.31 -31.57
C CYS A 748 9.21 26.10 -31.90
N THR A 749 8.83 25.31 -32.89
CA THR A 749 9.48 24.04 -33.24
C THR A 749 10.77 24.23 -34.06
N LYS A 750 11.06 25.44 -34.48
CA LYS A 750 12.26 25.79 -35.27
C LYS A 750 13.33 26.51 -34.43
N THR A 751 13.18 26.58 -33.12
CA THR A 751 14.08 27.26 -32.22
C THR A 751 15.14 26.34 -31.65
N ARG A 752 16.31 26.86 -31.27
CA ARG A 752 17.35 26.12 -30.56
C ARG A 752 16.89 25.65 -29.18
N GLU A 753 16.05 26.44 -28.54
CA GLU A 753 15.44 26.09 -27.24
C GLU A 753 14.60 24.83 -27.33
N PHE A 754 13.84 24.66 -28.41
CA PHE A 754 13.06 23.46 -28.65
C PHE A 754 13.92 22.25 -28.99
N GLU A 755 14.98 22.42 -29.80
CA GLU A 755 15.97 21.38 -30.08
C GLU A 755 16.62 20.89 -28.79
N ARG A 756 17.03 21.80 -27.90
CA ARG A 756 17.57 21.48 -26.58
C ARG A 756 16.55 20.70 -25.72
N PHE A 757 15.28 21.12 -25.72
CA PHE A 757 14.20 20.40 -25.02
C PHE A 757 14.06 18.97 -25.52
N GLN A 758 14.04 18.78 -26.85
CA GLN A 758 13.95 17.45 -27.45
C GLN A 758 15.15 16.58 -27.05
N GLU A 759 16.35 17.14 -27.07
CA GLU A 759 17.57 16.43 -26.68
C GLU A 759 17.54 15.96 -25.22
N MET A 760 17.06 16.82 -24.32
CA MET A 760 16.84 16.44 -22.91
C MET A 760 15.83 15.30 -22.79
N CYS A 761 14.73 15.33 -23.54
CA CYS A 761 13.75 14.25 -23.56
C CYS A 761 14.35 12.95 -24.07
N TYR A 762 15.14 12.97 -25.15
CA TYR A 762 15.75 11.78 -25.73
C TYR A 762 16.76 11.15 -24.77
N LYS A 763 17.63 11.96 -24.17
CA LYS A 763 18.58 11.49 -23.16
C LYS A 763 17.85 10.91 -21.92
N ALA A 764 16.81 11.58 -21.48
CA ALA A 764 16.01 11.10 -20.36
C ALA A 764 15.31 9.76 -20.65
N TYR A 765 14.75 9.60 -21.83
CA TYR A 765 14.12 8.36 -22.26
C TYR A 765 15.10 7.19 -22.30
N LEU A 766 16.28 7.40 -22.94
CA LEU A 766 17.32 6.38 -23.04
C LEU A 766 17.91 6.01 -21.67
N ALA A 767 18.06 6.98 -20.77
CA ALA A 767 18.53 6.74 -19.40
C ALA A 767 17.60 5.78 -18.63
N ILE A 768 16.28 6.00 -18.73
CA ILE A 768 15.29 5.12 -18.09
C ILE A 768 15.26 3.75 -18.78
N ARG A 769 15.36 3.70 -20.10
CA ARG A 769 15.42 2.45 -20.85
C ARG A 769 16.60 1.55 -20.42
N GLN A 770 17.76 2.13 -20.13
CA GLN A 770 18.92 1.40 -19.61
C GLN A 770 18.66 0.75 -18.23
N HIS A 771 17.69 1.27 -17.47
CA HIS A 771 17.28 0.76 -16.16
C HIS A 771 15.90 0.06 -16.20
N ALA A 772 15.47 -0.38 -17.37
CA ALA A 772 14.16 -1.01 -17.57
C ALA A 772 13.91 -2.19 -16.61
N ASN A 773 14.92 -3.02 -16.36
CA ASN A 773 14.79 -4.17 -15.45
C ASN A 773 14.43 -3.74 -14.02
N LEU A 774 14.99 -2.64 -13.54
CA LEU A 774 14.66 -2.11 -12.22
C LEU A 774 13.18 -1.74 -12.15
N PHE A 775 12.65 -1.01 -13.13
CA PHE A 775 11.24 -0.58 -13.11
C PHE A 775 10.29 -1.76 -13.26
N ILE A 776 10.58 -2.71 -14.15
CA ILE A 776 9.80 -3.94 -14.30
C ILE A 776 9.76 -4.71 -12.96
N ASN A 777 10.91 -4.87 -12.29
CA ASN A 777 10.98 -5.56 -11.01
C ASN A 777 10.19 -4.81 -9.91
N LEU A 778 10.28 -3.49 -9.84
CA LEU A 778 9.53 -2.70 -8.87
C LEU A 778 8.01 -2.84 -9.04
N PHE A 779 7.52 -2.88 -10.27
CA PHE A 779 6.10 -3.14 -10.54
C PHE A 779 5.72 -4.60 -10.27
N SER A 780 6.57 -5.56 -10.61
CA SER A 780 6.33 -6.98 -10.36
C SER A 780 6.16 -7.28 -8.87
N MET A 781 6.93 -6.60 -8.03
CA MET A 781 6.83 -6.70 -6.56
C MET A 781 5.49 -6.16 -6.03
N MET A 782 4.78 -5.35 -6.79
CA MET A 782 3.52 -4.70 -6.40
C MET A 782 2.26 -5.47 -6.85
N LEU A 783 2.39 -6.60 -7.54
CA LEU A 783 1.24 -7.35 -8.05
C LEU A 783 0.27 -7.84 -6.96
N GLY A 784 0.76 -8.02 -5.75
CA GLY A 784 -0.07 -8.37 -4.58
C GLY A 784 -0.74 -7.18 -3.87
N SER A 785 -0.59 -5.96 -4.37
CA SER A 785 -1.12 -4.75 -3.71
C SER A 785 -2.63 -4.60 -3.79
N GLY A 786 -3.29 -5.28 -4.76
CA GLY A 786 -4.72 -5.17 -5.00
C GLY A 786 -5.14 -3.93 -5.79
N MET A 787 -4.20 -3.20 -6.39
CA MET A 787 -4.50 -2.08 -7.28
C MET A 787 -5.12 -2.59 -8.59
N PRO A 788 -6.23 -1.99 -9.07
CA PRO A 788 -6.88 -2.43 -10.30
C PRO A 788 -6.02 -2.34 -11.55
N GLU A 789 -5.05 -1.42 -11.57
CA GLU A 789 -4.13 -1.17 -12.67
C GLU A 789 -2.97 -2.16 -12.74
N LEU A 790 -2.78 -2.97 -11.69
CA LEU A 790 -1.59 -3.79 -11.51
C LEU A 790 -1.96 -5.14 -10.90
N GLN A 791 -2.56 -6.00 -11.71
CA GLN A 791 -3.08 -7.30 -11.28
C GLN A 791 -2.29 -8.49 -11.85
N SER A 792 -1.62 -8.30 -12.98
CA SER A 792 -0.88 -9.35 -13.68
C SER A 792 0.37 -8.81 -14.36
N PHE A 793 1.27 -9.71 -14.78
CA PHE A 793 2.43 -9.34 -15.59
C PHE A 793 2.06 -8.71 -16.93
N ASP A 794 0.87 -9.00 -17.46
CA ASP A 794 0.37 -8.38 -18.69
C ASP A 794 0.17 -6.88 -18.54
N ASP A 795 -0.22 -6.41 -17.35
CA ASP A 795 -0.32 -4.98 -17.07
C ASP A 795 1.06 -4.30 -17.10
N ILE A 796 2.09 -4.97 -16.61
CA ILE A 796 3.48 -4.47 -16.61
C ILE A 796 4.07 -4.48 -18.02
N ALA A 797 3.60 -5.34 -18.91
CA ALA A 797 4.06 -5.42 -20.31
C ALA A 797 3.89 -4.09 -21.06
N TYR A 798 3.04 -3.18 -20.57
CA TYR A 798 2.94 -1.83 -21.11
C TYR A 798 4.28 -1.07 -21.05
N ILE A 799 5.07 -1.25 -19.99
CA ILE A 799 6.40 -0.63 -19.86
C ILE A 799 7.38 -1.17 -20.91
N ARG A 800 7.34 -2.47 -21.21
CA ARG A 800 8.13 -3.05 -22.33
C ARG A 800 7.81 -2.36 -23.65
N LYS A 801 6.51 -2.12 -23.90
CA LYS A 801 6.05 -1.44 -25.10
C LYS A 801 6.53 0.01 -25.18
N THR A 802 6.39 0.80 -24.11
CA THR A 802 6.77 2.21 -24.13
C THR A 802 8.28 2.42 -24.16
N LEU A 803 9.05 1.53 -23.54
CA LEU A 803 10.50 1.53 -23.61
C LEU A 803 11.05 0.80 -24.86
N ALA A 804 10.18 0.23 -25.70
CA ALA A 804 10.54 -0.47 -26.93
C ALA A 804 11.68 -1.48 -26.71
N LEU A 805 11.54 -2.36 -25.70
CA LEU A 805 12.61 -3.26 -25.29
C LEU A 805 12.92 -4.35 -26.31
N ASP A 806 12.00 -4.63 -27.24
CA ASP A 806 12.20 -5.57 -28.34
C ASP A 806 13.02 -4.98 -29.50
N LYS A 807 13.38 -3.71 -29.41
CA LYS A 807 14.08 -2.95 -30.44
C LYS A 807 15.49 -2.59 -30.00
N SER A 808 16.35 -2.30 -30.98
CA SER A 808 17.67 -1.72 -30.70
C SER A 808 17.52 -0.32 -30.08
N GLU A 809 18.57 0.18 -29.47
CA GLU A 809 18.57 1.51 -28.86
C GLU A 809 18.20 2.61 -29.86
N GLN A 810 18.73 2.54 -31.10
CA GLN A 810 18.42 3.51 -32.15
C GLN A 810 16.96 3.42 -32.59
N GLU A 811 16.42 2.23 -32.80
CA GLU A 811 15.01 2.03 -33.16
C GLU A 811 14.07 2.47 -32.03
N ALA A 812 14.46 2.29 -30.77
CA ALA A 812 13.72 2.78 -29.62
C ALA A 812 13.73 4.32 -29.57
N LEU A 813 14.87 4.94 -29.88
CA LEU A 813 14.96 6.38 -29.97
C LEU A 813 14.07 6.92 -31.11
N ASP A 814 14.10 6.31 -32.29
CA ASP A 814 13.28 6.69 -33.44
C ASP A 814 11.76 6.53 -33.10
N TYR A 815 11.42 5.49 -32.40
CA TYR A 815 10.07 5.28 -31.86
C TYR A 815 9.65 6.44 -30.95
N PHE A 816 10.50 6.82 -29.99
CA PHE A 816 10.21 7.91 -29.06
C PHE A 816 10.14 9.27 -29.78
N MET A 817 11.01 9.52 -30.75
CA MET A 817 10.96 10.72 -31.59
C MET A 817 9.63 10.85 -32.33
N LYS A 818 9.11 9.72 -32.85
CA LYS A 818 7.78 9.69 -33.46
C LYS A 818 6.68 10.04 -32.45
N GLN A 819 6.75 9.49 -31.22
CA GLN A 819 5.80 9.82 -30.16
C GLN A 819 5.86 11.31 -29.78
N MET A 820 7.05 11.90 -29.74
CA MET A 820 7.23 13.33 -29.54
C MET A 820 6.53 14.15 -30.61
N ASN A 821 6.70 13.78 -31.88
CA ASN A 821 6.05 14.45 -33.00
C ASN A 821 4.53 14.33 -32.92
N ASP A 822 4.00 13.16 -32.60
CA ASP A 822 2.57 12.94 -32.42
C ASP A 822 2.02 13.78 -31.26
N ALA A 823 2.77 13.95 -30.17
CA ALA A 823 2.36 14.73 -29.01
C ALA A 823 2.17 16.21 -29.33
N HIS A 824 3.11 16.85 -30.04
CA HIS A 824 3.02 18.28 -30.34
C HIS A 824 2.18 18.60 -31.59
N HIS A 825 1.93 17.64 -32.50
CA HIS A 825 1.01 17.81 -33.63
C HIS A 825 -0.46 17.50 -33.28
N GLY A 826 -0.71 16.67 -32.26
CA GLY A 826 -2.05 16.29 -31.79
C GLY A 826 -2.83 17.36 -31.00
N GLY A 827 -2.36 18.59 -30.95
CA GLY A 827 -2.84 19.65 -30.06
C GLY A 827 -4.31 20.05 -30.19
N TRP A 828 -5.00 19.70 -31.31
CA TRP A 828 -6.41 20.06 -31.51
C TRP A 828 -7.37 19.23 -30.67
N THR A 829 -7.17 17.93 -30.61
CA THR A 829 -8.02 17.01 -29.81
C THR A 829 -7.85 17.28 -28.32
N THR A 830 -6.63 17.50 -27.87
CA THR A 830 -6.32 17.86 -26.47
C THR A 830 -6.94 19.21 -26.09
N LYS A 831 -6.91 20.19 -27.00
CA LYS A 831 -7.50 21.51 -26.76
C LYS A 831 -9.04 21.44 -26.62
N MET A 832 -9.70 20.66 -27.44
CA MET A 832 -11.16 20.46 -27.36
C MET A 832 -11.54 19.71 -26.06
N ASP A 833 -10.81 18.68 -25.68
CA ASP A 833 -11.05 17.94 -24.42
C ASP A 833 -10.85 18.87 -23.20
N TRP A 834 -9.88 19.78 -23.22
CA TRP A 834 -9.65 20.76 -22.16
C TRP A 834 -10.78 21.80 -22.06
N ILE A 835 -11.29 22.25 -23.18
CA ILE A 835 -12.46 23.17 -23.24
C ILE A 835 -13.69 22.48 -22.64
N PHE A 836 -14.00 21.25 -23.07
CA PHE A 836 -15.13 20.50 -22.54
C PHE A 836 -14.98 20.22 -21.02
N HIS A 837 -13.79 19.90 -20.56
CA HIS A 837 -13.52 19.69 -19.14
C HIS A 837 -13.72 20.98 -18.33
N THR A 838 -13.27 22.11 -18.84
CA THR A 838 -13.45 23.43 -18.23
C THR A 838 -14.93 23.81 -18.13
N ILE A 839 -15.71 23.60 -19.20
CA ILE A 839 -17.16 23.86 -19.21
C ILE A 839 -17.87 22.98 -18.16
N ARG A 840 -17.52 21.70 -18.10
CA ARG A 840 -18.12 20.77 -17.14
C ARG A 840 -17.79 21.14 -15.69
N GLN A 841 -16.58 21.56 -15.41
CA GLN A 841 -16.16 21.95 -14.06
C GLN A 841 -16.83 23.26 -13.61
N HIS A 842 -17.03 24.22 -14.53
CA HIS A 842 -17.80 25.44 -14.25
C HIS A 842 -19.31 25.18 -14.06
N ALA A 843 -19.86 24.15 -14.68
CA ALA A 843 -21.25 23.76 -14.48
C ALA A 843 -21.48 22.99 -13.15
N MET A 844 -20.42 22.49 -12.51
CA MET A 844 -20.44 21.77 -11.24
C MET A 844 -20.06 22.64 -10.01
N ASN A 845 -19.50 23.83 -10.25
CA ASN A 845 -19.23 24.87 -9.24
C ASN A 845 -20.34 25.93 -9.25
#